data_b16224fb10f346842ad57f04e5218522
#
_entry.id   b16224fb10f346842ad57f04e5218522
#
_cell.length_a   1.000
_cell.length_b   1.000
_cell.length_c   1.000
_cell.angle_alpha   90.00
_cell.angle_beta   90.00
_cell.angle_gamma   90.00
#
_symmetry.space_group_name_H-M   'P 1'
#
loop_
_entity.id
_entity.type
_entity.pdbx_description
1 polymer ?
#
loop_
_entity_poly.entity_id
_entity_poly.type
_entity_poly.pdbx_seq_one_letter_code
_entity_poly.pdbx_strand_id
1 'polypeptide(L)'
;MRNKLILTLLLALLALVSLPAAPLVNTPVRVVQPDGSELDILASGDEFHNWLHDADNYTIVQNDAGYYVYARQDGEKVAPTDMVVGRDLPQAKGLQPGINLSRRLIGEKYARHTQMSDYSNTRSPHSGDFNNLVIFIRFADDPDFSTPLGIYDEIFNNPDGNSMKRYFYEASYGQLSVNSTFYPTPNGSTILCYTDTYPRAYFKVYSASNPQGYTTDSQRTEREQQLLQRAVEAIAAEVPADLVIDGDDDGYVDNTCFIIKGSPEGWAELLWPHRWVLYAANALIHGKRVWDFNFQIETSTLGSGAGVLSHEMFHSLGAPDLYRYEDTTIDPIGGWDLMCADKNPPQHMSVWMKYKYGQWVTTVQDITESGTYTLAPVALSATNNIYRVPSWRNGEYYVLEYRRPSANYDHNIPGTGLLVYRLDNSESGNAQGPPDELYIYRPNANVTTTNGAIGMAEFSLQEGRTAMNEATIPSGFLSNNAPGGLNLYEIGEAGETISFKIRISDLQLTHPLGGETWFSGSSKTLTWKARSLTGTVTVDYSTDGGDTWTVLNSAAPNNGSYIWMGVPTLDSGEVFLRVTQNSNGQSGINLYPLSIVSELAAPEGIFPPDGATGIATNPKLEWTPVPGVTGYLLQVSTDPSFMTCLVDIVDHPDTHCELNLLTPFQTYYWRVGSMSDIGPSSYCPDLSFTTGNITELPAPPALTFPEHLSEDQELTLDFSWTETALAEKYNLQISRNFWFVDPEFDFQDLTATSHQVSGLQQNCTYYWRVSAGNVAGHSNFSQINQFRTLFNSDADEGTTPPAVNLLEQNYPNPFNPATTISLSVKDLNLPATLQIFDLRGRLVRTLFAGMPAGHQLNLVWDGKTDRGQTCASGIYHYRLRSGDFVQTRKMIMLK
;
A
#
# COMPACT_ATOMS: atom_id res chain seq x y z
N MET A 1 -38.74 -30.97 7.26
CA MET A 1 -37.71 -31.12 8.29
C MET A 1 -36.26 -31.07 7.76
N ARG A 2 -36.01 -31.51 6.53
CA ARG A 2 -34.63 -31.53 5.96
C ARG A 2 -34.03 -30.12 5.68
N ASN A 3 -34.87 -29.14 5.38
CA ASN A 3 -34.39 -27.75 5.08
C ASN A 3 -34.15 -26.85 6.31
N LYS A 4 -34.64 -27.25 7.49
CA LYS A 4 -34.33 -26.53 8.75
C LYS A 4 -33.01 -27.01 9.35
N LEU A 5 -32.57 -28.23 9.09
CA LEU A 5 -31.29 -28.75 9.58
C LEU A 5 -30.10 -28.16 8.84
N ILE A 6 -30.28 -27.87 7.52
CA ILE A 6 -29.21 -27.24 6.71
C ILE A 6 -29.04 -25.74 7.07
N LEU A 7 -30.13 -25.07 7.43
CA LEU A 7 -30.04 -23.66 7.84
C LEU A 7 -29.44 -23.50 9.24
N THR A 8 -29.62 -24.49 10.13
CA THR A 8 -29.01 -24.47 11.48
C THR A 8 -27.53 -24.87 11.43
N LEU A 9 -27.08 -25.68 10.46
CA LEU A 9 -25.65 -25.95 10.25
C LEU A 9 -24.92 -24.78 9.55
N LEU A 10 -25.62 -23.97 8.74
CA LEU A 10 -25.03 -22.75 8.13
C LEU A 10 -24.94 -21.56 9.10
N LEU A 11 -25.75 -21.54 10.17
CA LEU A 11 -25.69 -20.52 11.21
C LEU A 11 -24.69 -20.84 12.33
N ALA A 12 -24.22 -22.09 12.43
CA ALA A 12 -23.17 -22.47 13.38
C ALA A 12 -21.73 -22.25 12.86
N LEU A 13 -21.56 -21.74 11.62
CA LEU A 13 -20.27 -21.38 11.03
C LEU A 13 -19.95 -19.87 11.12
N LEU A 14 -20.70 -19.12 11.90
CA LEU A 14 -20.48 -17.70 12.08
C LEU A 14 -20.10 -17.41 13.54
N ALA A 15 -18.83 -17.29 13.78
CA ALA A 15 -18.08 -16.57 14.80
C ALA A 15 -16.96 -17.39 15.45
N LEU A 16 -16.04 -17.92 14.67
CA LEU A 16 -14.66 -18.10 15.17
C LEU A 16 -13.95 -16.75 14.92
N VAL A 17 -14.07 -15.83 15.88
CA VAL A 17 -13.19 -14.67 15.92
C VAL A 17 -11.82 -15.19 16.34
N SER A 18 -10.88 -15.34 15.40
CA SER A 18 -9.48 -15.54 15.73
C SER A 18 -8.99 -14.28 16.44
N LEU A 19 -8.43 -14.44 17.62
CA LEU A 19 -7.67 -13.38 18.29
C LEU A 19 -6.23 -13.48 17.77
N PRO A 20 -5.72 -12.51 17.00
CA PRO A 20 -4.31 -12.45 16.65
C PRO A 20 -3.46 -12.18 17.90
N ALA A 21 -2.18 -12.57 17.89
CA ALA A 21 -1.19 -12.18 18.87
C ALA A 21 -0.75 -10.73 18.67
N ALA A 22 -0.85 -10.23 17.42
CA ALA A 22 -0.64 -8.82 17.09
C ALA A 22 -1.77 -7.92 17.64
N PRO A 23 -1.55 -6.61 17.81
CA PRO A 23 -2.55 -5.72 18.38
C PRO A 23 -3.86 -5.78 17.62
N LEU A 24 -4.93 -5.98 18.37
CA LEU A 24 -6.29 -5.90 17.85
C LEU A 24 -6.71 -4.45 17.65
N VAL A 25 -7.36 -4.16 16.56
CA VAL A 25 -7.96 -2.85 16.32
C VAL A 25 -9.40 -3.05 15.86
N ASN A 26 -10.35 -2.59 16.70
CA ASN A 26 -11.78 -2.65 16.40
C ASN A 26 -12.29 -4.08 16.09
N THR A 27 -11.76 -5.08 16.77
CA THR A 27 -12.17 -6.48 16.57
C THR A 27 -13.55 -6.72 17.20
N PRO A 28 -14.54 -7.23 16.45
CA PRO A 28 -15.85 -7.54 16.99
C PRO A 28 -15.79 -8.63 18.06
N VAL A 29 -16.39 -8.37 19.21
CA VAL A 29 -16.50 -9.32 20.33
C VAL A 29 -17.94 -9.36 20.79
N ARG A 30 -18.46 -10.55 21.08
CA ARG A 30 -19.75 -10.75 21.68
C ARG A 30 -19.59 -11.06 23.17
N VAL A 31 -20.21 -10.25 24.03
CA VAL A 31 -20.26 -10.46 25.47
C VAL A 31 -21.71 -10.57 25.96
N VAL A 32 -21.90 -11.22 27.10
CA VAL A 32 -23.24 -11.44 27.67
C VAL A 32 -23.37 -10.63 28.97
N GLN A 33 -24.41 -9.83 29.07
CA GLN A 33 -24.78 -9.12 30.31
C GLN A 33 -25.28 -10.10 31.38
N PRO A 34 -25.21 -9.76 32.68
CA PRO A 34 -25.75 -10.60 33.78
C PRO A 34 -27.24 -10.96 33.65
N ASP A 35 -28.01 -10.19 32.93
CA ASP A 35 -29.42 -10.45 32.64
C ASP A 35 -29.69 -11.37 31.45
N GLY A 36 -28.61 -11.87 30.83
CA GLY A 36 -28.65 -12.75 29.65
C GLY A 36 -28.76 -12.02 28.31
N SER A 37 -28.76 -10.69 28.26
CA SER A 37 -28.71 -9.95 26.99
C SER A 37 -27.32 -10.01 26.38
N GLU A 38 -27.26 -10.23 25.05
CA GLU A 38 -26.01 -10.26 24.28
C GLU A 38 -25.69 -8.86 23.77
N LEU A 39 -24.39 -8.53 23.79
CA LEU A 39 -23.86 -7.28 23.26
C LEU A 39 -22.78 -7.59 22.19
N ASP A 40 -22.90 -6.97 21.03
CA ASP A 40 -21.85 -6.94 20.04
C ASP A 40 -21.07 -5.63 20.23
N ILE A 41 -19.83 -5.72 20.68
CA ILE A 41 -18.93 -4.62 20.99
C ILE A 41 -17.59 -4.83 20.29
N LEU A 42 -16.67 -3.92 20.45
CA LEU A 42 -15.34 -3.99 19.85
C LEU A 42 -14.26 -4.11 20.92
N ALA A 43 -13.19 -4.78 20.58
CA ALA A 43 -12.00 -4.88 21.38
C ALA A 43 -10.79 -4.32 20.63
N SER A 44 -9.90 -3.65 21.36
CA SER A 44 -8.63 -3.15 20.85
C SER A 44 -7.54 -3.34 21.91
N GLY A 45 -6.26 -3.43 21.47
CA GLY A 45 -5.12 -3.63 22.35
C GLY A 45 -4.41 -4.95 22.09
N ASP A 46 -3.51 -5.32 22.98
CA ASP A 46 -2.67 -6.52 22.96
C ASP A 46 -2.77 -7.29 24.28
N GLU A 47 -1.92 -8.30 24.48
CA GLU A 47 -1.87 -9.12 25.69
C GLU A 47 -1.48 -8.37 26.96
N PHE A 48 -0.87 -7.18 26.85
CA PHE A 48 -0.42 -6.37 27.97
C PHE A 48 -1.43 -5.30 28.34
N HIS A 49 -2.07 -4.71 27.32
CA HIS A 49 -3.08 -3.69 27.50
C HIS A 49 -4.17 -3.74 26.44
N ASN A 50 -5.34 -4.19 26.80
CA ASN A 50 -6.53 -4.24 25.95
C ASN A 50 -7.73 -3.56 26.62
N TRP A 51 -8.68 -3.14 25.77
CA TRP A 51 -9.92 -2.53 26.23
C TRP A 51 -11.08 -2.83 25.31
N LEU A 52 -12.27 -2.85 25.89
CA LEU A 52 -13.53 -2.94 25.15
C LEU A 52 -14.07 -1.54 24.85
N HIS A 53 -14.72 -1.39 23.71
CA HIS A 53 -15.36 -0.14 23.32
C HIS A 53 -16.49 -0.38 22.31
N ASP A 54 -17.34 0.61 22.10
CA ASP A 54 -18.36 0.58 21.05
C ASP A 54 -17.82 1.11 19.70
N ALA A 55 -18.69 1.16 18.68
CA ALA A 55 -18.33 1.63 17.35
C ALA A 55 -17.94 3.13 17.28
N ASP A 56 -18.38 3.91 18.27
CA ASP A 56 -18.06 5.33 18.41
C ASP A 56 -16.85 5.56 19.35
N ASN A 57 -16.14 4.47 19.71
CA ASN A 57 -14.95 4.45 20.56
C ASN A 57 -15.20 4.91 22.02
N TYR A 58 -16.39 4.66 22.57
CA TYR A 58 -16.63 4.82 24.01
C TYR A 58 -16.16 3.59 24.75
N THR A 59 -15.23 3.77 25.69
CA THR A 59 -14.63 2.69 26.48
C THR A 59 -15.67 2.01 27.36
N ILE A 60 -15.61 0.69 27.42
CA ILE A 60 -16.53 -0.19 28.14
C ILE A 60 -15.74 -0.95 29.19
N VAL A 61 -16.27 -1.00 30.41
CA VAL A 61 -15.72 -1.76 31.56
C VAL A 61 -16.81 -2.52 32.26
N GLN A 62 -16.47 -3.50 33.08
CA GLN A 62 -17.46 -4.13 33.98
C GLN A 62 -17.57 -3.35 35.30
N ASN A 63 -18.77 -3.18 35.80
CA ASN A 63 -19.01 -2.68 37.14
C ASN A 63 -19.03 -3.83 38.18
N ASP A 64 -19.12 -3.50 39.47
CA ASP A 64 -19.10 -4.48 40.55
C ASP A 64 -20.23 -5.53 40.47
N ALA A 65 -21.35 -5.23 39.80
CA ALA A 65 -22.45 -6.16 39.56
C ALA A 65 -22.24 -7.04 38.31
N GLY A 66 -21.09 -6.88 37.59
CA GLY A 66 -20.75 -7.63 36.41
C GLY A 66 -21.35 -7.10 35.10
N TYR A 67 -22.12 -6.00 35.12
CA TYR A 67 -22.65 -5.39 33.93
C TYR A 67 -21.56 -4.67 33.15
N TYR A 68 -21.52 -4.82 31.82
CA TYR A 68 -20.75 -4.01 30.92
C TYR A 68 -21.39 -2.62 30.84
N VAL A 69 -20.63 -1.62 31.28
CA VAL A 69 -21.05 -0.23 31.38
C VAL A 69 -20.05 0.68 30.69
N TYR A 70 -20.51 1.85 30.27
CA TYR A 70 -19.60 2.87 29.76
C TYR A 70 -18.69 3.39 30.86
N ALA A 71 -17.43 3.65 30.50
CA ALA A 71 -16.41 4.17 31.39
C ALA A 71 -16.38 5.70 31.42
N ARG A 72 -15.85 6.27 32.48
CA ARG A 72 -15.41 7.67 32.59
C ARG A 72 -13.96 7.73 32.99
N GLN A 73 -13.29 8.82 32.61
CA GLN A 73 -11.92 9.07 33.06
C GLN A 73 -11.91 9.35 34.56
N ASP A 74 -11.01 8.74 35.31
CA ASP A 74 -10.81 8.93 36.74
C ASP A 74 -9.30 9.09 37.01
N GLY A 75 -8.82 10.33 36.86
CA GLY A 75 -7.41 10.62 36.92
C GLY A 75 -6.66 9.90 35.80
N GLU A 76 -5.70 9.05 36.16
CA GLU A 76 -4.92 8.26 35.20
C GLU A 76 -5.56 6.91 34.83
N LYS A 77 -6.70 6.59 35.43
CA LYS A 77 -7.45 5.32 35.24
C LYS A 77 -8.80 5.59 34.60
N VAL A 78 -9.44 4.52 34.19
CA VAL A 78 -10.85 4.52 33.81
C VAL A 78 -11.70 3.91 34.93
N ALA A 79 -12.90 4.41 35.13
CA ALA A 79 -13.83 3.92 36.13
C ALA A 79 -15.23 3.65 35.54
N PRO A 80 -15.95 2.64 36.01
CA PRO A 80 -17.29 2.36 35.55
C PRO A 80 -18.27 3.50 35.89
N THR A 81 -19.28 3.68 35.04
CA THR A 81 -20.43 4.54 35.29
C THR A 81 -21.68 3.69 35.61
N ASP A 82 -22.80 4.36 35.84
CA ASP A 82 -24.12 3.72 35.94
C ASP A 82 -24.77 3.42 34.57
N MET A 83 -24.12 3.73 33.47
CA MET A 83 -24.67 3.62 32.10
C MET A 83 -24.41 2.25 31.51
N VAL A 84 -25.45 1.46 31.37
CA VAL A 84 -25.38 0.09 30.86
C VAL A 84 -25.31 0.09 29.33
N VAL A 85 -24.32 -0.57 28.79
CA VAL A 85 -24.15 -0.73 27.33
C VAL A 85 -25.34 -1.46 26.74
N GLY A 86 -25.83 -0.98 25.60
CA GLY A 86 -27.02 -1.50 24.94
C GLY A 86 -28.34 -0.92 25.46
N ARG A 87 -28.32 -0.16 26.57
CA ARG A 87 -29.51 0.50 27.15
C ARG A 87 -29.38 2.01 27.14
N ASP A 88 -28.23 2.53 27.46
CA ASP A 88 -27.97 3.95 27.66
C ASP A 88 -27.14 4.53 26.52
N LEU A 89 -27.26 5.83 26.27
CA LEU A 89 -26.49 6.56 25.27
C LEU A 89 -25.39 7.39 25.96
N PRO A 90 -24.09 7.10 25.74
CA PRO A 90 -23.00 7.77 26.46
C PRO A 90 -22.93 9.28 26.19
N GLN A 91 -23.33 9.72 24.98
CA GLN A 91 -23.41 11.14 24.63
C GLN A 91 -24.40 11.93 25.50
N ALA A 92 -25.48 11.29 25.96
CA ALA A 92 -26.55 11.94 26.77
C ALA A 92 -26.05 12.41 28.14
N LYS A 93 -24.95 11.81 28.65
CA LYS A 93 -24.30 12.23 29.92
C LYS A 93 -22.93 12.88 29.69
N GLY A 94 -22.57 13.22 28.47
CA GLY A 94 -21.35 13.95 28.15
C GLY A 94 -20.07 13.13 28.31
N LEU A 95 -20.15 11.80 28.25
CA LEU A 95 -18.96 10.96 28.23
C LEU A 95 -18.12 11.26 26.99
N GLN A 96 -16.81 11.11 27.10
CA GLN A 96 -15.86 11.34 25.99
C GLN A 96 -15.48 9.99 25.39
N PRO A 97 -15.43 9.89 24.05
CA PRO A 97 -14.87 8.71 23.38
C PRO A 97 -13.34 8.67 23.53
N GLY A 98 -12.74 7.49 23.37
CA GLY A 98 -11.29 7.29 23.34
C GLY A 98 -10.59 7.44 24.69
N ILE A 99 -11.34 7.42 25.82
CA ILE A 99 -10.71 7.42 27.15
C ILE A 99 -10.03 6.07 27.40
N ASN A 100 -8.88 6.11 28.09
CA ASN A 100 -8.13 4.90 28.43
C ASN A 100 -7.28 5.16 29.69
N LEU A 101 -6.47 4.17 30.09
CA LEU A 101 -5.41 4.40 31.07
C LEU A 101 -4.45 5.47 30.56
N SER A 102 -3.81 6.21 31.52
CA SER A 102 -2.74 7.13 31.10
C SER A 102 -1.60 6.38 30.42
N ARG A 103 -0.91 7.04 29.47
CA ARG A 103 0.28 6.47 28.81
C ARG A 103 1.31 5.98 29.83
N ARG A 104 1.48 6.69 30.96
CA ARG A 104 2.39 6.26 32.03
C ARG A 104 1.99 4.90 32.61
N LEU A 105 0.71 4.67 32.91
CA LEU A 105 0.23 3.39 33.46
C LEU A 105 0.30 2.26 32.43
N ILE A 106 0.03 2.57 31.17
CA ILE A 106 0.20 1.64 30.05
C ILE A 106 1.69 1.26 29.97
N GLY A 107 2.60 2.24 29.89
CA GLY A 107 4.05 2.00 29.85
C GLY A 107 4.58 1.21 31.06
N GLU A 108 4.01 1.40 32.27
CA GLU A 108 4.37 0.60 33.43
C GLU A 108 3.93 -0.88 33.32
N LYS A 109 2.78 -1.14 32.66
CA LYS A 109 2.36 -2.53 32.36
C LYS A 109 3.37 -3.21 31.43
N TYR A 110 3.73 -2.55 30.31
CA TYR A 110 4.71 -3.08 29.37
C TYR A 110 6.11 -3.23 29.97
N ALA A 111 6.61 -2.21 30.68
CA ALA A 111 7.94 -2.26 31.30
C ALA A 111 8.08 -3.39 32.31
N ARG A 112 7.04 -3.72 33.05
CA ARG A 112 7.02 -4.82 34.02
C ARG A 112 7.17 -6.17 33.29
N HIS A 113 6.55 -6.32 32.14
CA HIS A 113 6.64 -7.54 31.34
C HIS A 113 8.04 -7.65 30.70
N THR A 114 8.52 -6.58 30.07
CA THR A 114 9.84 -6.54 29.40
C THR A 114 11.00 -6.84 30.38
N GLN A 115 10.90 -6.38 31.64
CA GLN A 115 11.92 -6.69 32.66
C GLN A 115 11.98 -8.20 33.05
N MET A 116 10.89 -8.94 32.80
CA MET A 116 10.79 -10.36 33.14
C MET A 116 10.98 -11.26 31.92
N SER A 117 10.78 -10.72 30.72
CA SER A 117 10.99 -11.41 29.46
C SER A 117 12.41 -11.16 28.97
N ASP A 118 13.33 -12.04 29.31
CA ASP A 118 14.72 -11.93 28.81
C ASP A 118 14.79 -12.49 27.37
N TYR A 119 14.44 -11.66 26.38
CA TYR A 119 14.60 -11.99 24.95
C TYR A 119 16.08 -12.12 24.53
N SER A 120 17.03 -11.69 25.37
CA SER A 120 18.45 -11.71 25.04
C SER A 120 19.11 -13.10 25.25
N ASN A 121 18.48 -13.98 26.03
CA ASN A 121 18.92 -15.33 26.29
C ASN A 121 17.92 -16.34 25.73
N THR A 122 17.99 -16.58 24.41
CA THR A 122 17.21 -17.64 23.76
C THR A 122 17.68 -18.97 24.30
N ARG A 123 16.71 -19.80 24.73
CA ARG A 123 16.91 -21.16 25.27
C ARG A 123 16.40 -22.21 24.31
N SER A 124 16.36 -21.87 23.04
CA SER A 124 15.80 -22.70 21.99
C SER A 124 16.76 -22.79 20.82
N PRO A 125 16.95 -23.97 20.24
CA PRO A 125 17.85 -24.17 19.12
C PRO A 125 17.33 -23.45 17.86
N HIS A 126 18.20 -22.75 17.13
CA HIS A 126 17.86 -22.07 15.88
C HIS A 126 17.98 -22.98 14.64
N SER A 127 18.45 -24.20 14.80
CA SER A 127 18.65 -25.19 13.73
C SER A 127 18.53 -26.63 14.21
N GLY A 128 18.26 -27.54 13.28
CA GLY A 128 18.02 -28.94 13.59
C GLY A 128 16.59 -29.24 14.00
N ASP A 129 16.40 -30.32 14.73
CA ASP A 129 15.11 -30.71 15.30
C ASP A 129 14.86 -29.96 16.60
N PHE A 130 13.76 -29.29 16.69
CA PHE A 130 13.28 -28.56 17.84
C PHE A 130 12.00 -29.18 18.35
N ASN A 131 12.01 -29.74 19.58
CA ASN A 131 10.87 -30.45 20.13
C ASN A 131 10.04 -29.53 21.05
N ASN A 132 8.82 -29.22 20.61
CA ASN A 132 7.85 -28.43 21.34
C ASN A 132 6.87 -29.35 22.07
N LEU A 133 6.70 -29.15 23.37
CA LEU A 133 5.78 -29.94 24.20
C LEU A 133 4.43 -29.20 24.27
N VAL A 134 3.37 -29.81 23.73
CA VAL A 134 2.02 -29.20 23.71
C VAL A 134 1.17 -29.83 24.82
N ILE A 135 0.75 -29.04 25.82
CA ILE A 135 0.00 -29.51 26.98
C ILE A 135 -1.43 -28.94 26.92
N PHE A 136 -2.40 -29.83 26.82
CA PHE A 136 -3.82 -29.48 26.88
C PHE A 136 -4.29 -29.31 28.33
N ILE A 137 -4.96 -28.19 28.61
CA ILE A 137 -5.46 -27.83 29.95
C ILE A 137 -6.95 -27.51 29.86
N ARG A 138 -7.72 -28.00 30.81
CA ARG A 138 -9.09 -27.54 31.10
C ARG A 138 -9.26 -27.18 32.56
N PHE A 139 -10.17 -26.31 32.86
CA PHE A 139 -10.52 -26.00 34.25
C PHE A 139 -11.50 -27.05 34.83
N ALA A 140 -11.69 -27.04 36.16
CA ALA A 140 -12.49 -28.04 36.86
C ALA A 140 -13.96 -28.12 36.38
N ASP A 141 -14.47 -27.02 35.88
CA ASP A 141 -15.85 -26.86 35.38
C ASP A 141 -16.01 -26.87 33.88
N ASP A 142 -14.88 -26.95 33.12
CA ASP A 142 -14.91 -27.04 31.67
C ASP A 142 -15.26 -28.48 31.20
N PRO A 143 -15.94 -28.61 30.04
CA PRO A 143 -16.08 -29.92 29.39
C PRO A 143 -14.74 -30.41 28.79
N ASP A 144 -14.67 -31.69 28.46
CA ASP A 144 -13.52 -32.24 27.72
C ASP A 144 -13.35 -31.57 26.33
N PHE A 145 -12.15 -31.66 25.78
CA PHE A 145 -11.91 -31.26 24.38
C PHE A 145 -12.74 -32.13 23.44
N SER A 146 -13.48 -31.50 22.57
CA SER A 146 -14.33 -32.20 21.61
C SER A 146 -13.73 -32.20 20.19
N THR A 147 -12.77 -31.33 19.94
CA THR A 147 -12.05 -31.23 18.66
C THR A 147 -11.08 -32.42 18.55
N PRO A 148 -11.12 -33.21 17.49
CA PRO A 148 -10.19 -34.32 17.29
C PRO A 148 -8.73 -33.86 17.26
N LEU A 149 -7.81 -34.65 17.82
CA LEU A 149 -6.37 -34.39 17.84
C LEU A 149 -5.82 -34.08 16.45
N GLY A 150 -6.26 -34.78 15.41
CA GLY A 150 -5.79 -34.57 14.04
C GLY A 150 -5.94 -33.15 13.52
N ILE A 151 -6.88 -32.35 14.05
CA ILE A 151 -7.02 -30.93 13.67
C ILE A 151 -5.85 -30.11 14.24
N TYR A 152 -5.46 -30.38 15.47
CA TYR A 152 -4.27 -29.74 16.07
C TYR A 152 -2.98 -30.21 15.40
N ASP A 153 -2.87 -31.50 15.11
CA ASP A 153 -1.71 -32.06 14.43
C ASP A 153 -1.51 -31.43 13.03
N GLU A 154 -2.61 -31.16 12.30
CA GLU A 154 -2.56 -30.39 11.04
C GLU A 154 -2.02 -28.96 11.23
N ILE A 155 -2.39 -28.28 12.31
CA ILE A 155 -1.94 -26.89 12.59
C ILE A 155 -0.49 -26.86 13.07
N PHE A 156 -0.07 -27.86 13.85
CA PHE A 156 1.28 -27.89 14.44
C PHE A 156 2.30 -28.60 13.55
N ASN A 157 1.98 -29.75 12.99
CA ASN A 157 2.96 -30.71 12.48
C ASN A 157 2.86 -31.03 10.98
N ASN A 158 1.79 -30.64 10.28
CA ASN A 158 1.64 -31.02 8.87
C ASN A 158 2.82 -30.48 8.03
N PRO A 159 3.68 -31.34 7.44
CA PRO A 159 4.85 -30.87 6.69
C PRO A 159 4.51 -30.25 5.33
N ASP A 160 3.30 -30.48 4.82
CA ASP A 160 2.85 -30.08 3.48
C ASP A 160 1.74 -29.00 3.51
N GLY A 161 1.16 -28.76 4.70
CA GLY A 161 0.05 -27.83 4.92
C GLY A 161 0.45 -26.52 5.56
N ASN A 162 -0.56 -25.73 5.91
CA ASN A 162 -0.38 -24.50 6.70
C ASN A 162 -0.21 -24.85 8.17
N SER A 163 1.02 -25.11 8.61
CA SER A 163 1.36 -25.50 9.96
C SER A 163 2.57 -24.72 10.48
N MET A 164 2.73 -24.70 11.81
CA MET A 164 3.91 -24.12 12.45
C MET A 164 5.19 -24.81 11.99
N LYS A 165 5.20 -26.15 11.91
CA LYS A 165 6.35 -26.94 11.42
C LYS A 165 6.75 -26.51 10.01
N ARG A 166 5.82 -26.49 9.08
CA ARG A 166 6.07 -26.10 7.68
C ARG A 166 6.54 -24.66 7.59
N TYR A 167 5.92 -23.77 8.37
CA TYR A 167 6.30 -22.37 8.39
C TYR A 167 7.77 -22.18 8.79
N PHE A 168 8.19 -22.73 9.92
CA PHE A 168 9.59 -22.58 10.36
C PHE A 168 10.57 -23.31 9.46
N TYR A 169 10.19 -24.44 8.88
CA TYR A 169 11.01 -25.12 7.88
C TYR A 169 11.26 -24.23 6.66
N GLU A 170 10.23 -23.60 6.11
CA GLU A 170 10.39 -22.67 4.98
C GLU A 170 11.07 -21.35 5.41
N ALA A 171 10.65 -20.76 6.51
CA ALA A 171 11.21 -19.49 6.99
C ALA A 171 12.71 -19.60 7.29
N SER A 172 13.16 -20.75 7.77
CA SER A 172 14.57 -21.06 8.05
C SER A 172 15.34 -21.60 6.83
N TYR A 173 14.72 -21.71 5.66
CA TYR A 173 15.33 -22.33 4.48
C TYR A 173 15.74 -23.79 4.72
N GLY A 174 14.91 -24.53 5.46
CA GLY A 174 15.12 -25.93 5.81
C GLY A 174 16.10 -26.19 6.93
N GLN A 175 16.51 -25.14 7.69
CA GLN A 175 17.48 -25.31 8.78
C GLN A 175 16.84 -25.70 10.10
N LEU A 176 15.58 -25.32 10.37
CA LEU A 176 14.86 -25.60 11.61
C LEU A 176 13.61 -26.45 11.33
N SER A 177 13.43 -27.53 12.09
CA SER A 177 12.26 -28.39 12.06
C SER A 177 11.59 -28.43 13.43
N VAL A 178 10.47 -27.72 13.60
CA VAL A 178 9.71 -27.71 14.85
C VAL A 178 8.80 -28.94 14.89
N ASN A 179 8.99 -29.81 15.88
CA ASN A 179 8.20 -31.03 16.07
C ASN A 179 7.39 -30.94 17.36
N SER A 180 6.07 -30.98 17.29
CA SER A 180 5.18 -30.82 18.45
C SER A 180 4.64 -32.15 18.89
N THR A 181 4.78 -32.47 20.20
CA THR A 181 4.27 -33.67 20.84
C THR A 181 3.18 -33.27 21.85
N PHE A 182 2.07 -34.00 21.85
CA PHE A 182 0.88 -33.63 22.63
C PHE A 182 0.78 -34.40 23.94
N TYR A 183 0.46 -33.69 25.03
CA TYR A 183 0.34 -34.24 26.38
C TYR A 183 -0.94 -33.72 27.10
N PRO A 184 -1.53 -34.50 28.07
CA PRO A 184 -1.22 -35.90 28.34
C PRO A 184 -1.28 -36.78 27.09
N THR A 185 -0.55 -37.89 27.07
CA THR A 185 -0.45 -38.77 25.88
C THR A 185 -1.84 -39.13 25.34
N PRO A 186 -2.22 -38.72 24.12
CA PRO A 186 -3.55 -38.92 23.59
C PRO A 186 -3.98 -40.35 23.45
N ASN A 187 -5.29 -40.63 23.55
CA ASN A 187 -5.82 -41.97 23.30
C ASN A 187 -6.43 -42.03 21.88
N GLY A 188 -5.62 -42.47 20.93
CA GLY A 188 -6.00 -42.41 19.50
C GLY A 188 -6.26 -40.97 19.02
N SER A 189 -7.45 -40.69 18.53
CA SER A 189 -7.84 -39.32 18.09
C SER A 189 -8.38 -38.45 19.22
N THR A 190 -8.53 -39.01 20.43
CA THR A 190 -9.10 -38.31 21.58
C THR A 190 -8.00 -37.59 22.35
N ILE A 191 -8.19 -36.29 22.55
CA ILE A 191 -7.31 -35.47 23.38
C ILE A 191 -7.55 -35.83 24.85
N LEU A 192 -6.48 -36.18 25.55
CA LEU A 192 -6.44 -36.18 27.00
C LEU A 192 -5.91 -34.82 27.45
N CYS A 193 -6.40 -34.32 28.57
CA CYS A 193 -5.99 -33.02 29.07
C CYS A 193 -5.75 -33.05 30.57
N TYR A 194 -4.84 -32.19 31.04
CA TYR A 194 -4.74 -31.88 32.45
C TYR A 194 -6.01 -31.15 32.88
N THR A 195 -6.63 -31.61 33.97
CA THR A 195 -7.80 -30.93 34.59
C THR A 195 -7.32 -30.21 35.83
N ASP A 196 -7.40 -28.88 35.82
CA ASP A 196 -7.02 -28.10 37.00
C ASP A 196 -8.02 -28.28 38.16
N THR A 197 -7.56 -28.03 39.36
CA THR A 197 -8.38 -28.11 40.58
C THR A 197 -9.32 -26.95 40.74
N TYR A 198 -9.06 -25.84 40.10
CA TYR A 198 -9.84 -24.60 40.14
C TYR A 198 -10.78 -24.46 38.95
N PRO A 199 -11.95 -23.87 39.11
CA PRO A 199 -12.86 -23.56 38.03
C PRO A 199 -12.34 -22.35 37.21
N ARG A 200 -12.83 -22.20 35.98
CA ARG A 200 -12.51 -21.07 35.10
C ARG A 200 -12.69 -19.70 35.77
N ALA A 201 -13.71 -19.56 36.57
CA ALA A 201 -14.01 -18.32 37.29
C ALA A 201 -12.90 -17.86 38.27
N TYR A 202 -12.05 -18.78 38.76
CA TYR A 202 -10.87 -18.45 39.55
C TYR A 202 -9.82 -17.65 38.78
N PHE A 203 -9.74 -17.86 37.47
CA PHE A 203 -8.77 -17.21 36.55
C PHE A 203 -9.34 -15.96 35.86
N LYS A 204 -10.50 -15.47 36.31
CA LYS A 204 -11.13 -14.23 35.86
C LYS A 204 -11.03 -13.14 36.91
N VAL A 205 -11.23 -11.91 36.49
CA VAL A 205 -11.27 -10.75 37.39
C VAL A 205 -12.39 -10.91 38.46
N TYR A 206 -12.10 -10.49 39.67
CA TYR A 206 -13.09 -10.43 40.74
C TYR A 206 -14.26 -9.51 40.35
N SER A 207 -15.50 -9.98 40.69
CA SER A 207 -16.72 -9.17 40.69
C SER A 207 -17.66 -9.70 41.73
N ALA A 208 -18.76 -8.99 42.01
CA ALA A 208 -19.78 -9.49 42.94
C ALA A 208 -20.41 -10.82 42.46
N SER A 209 -20.46 -11.05 41.16
CA SER A 209 -20.93 -12.31 40.56
C SER A 209 -19.79 -13.35 40.45
N ASN A 210 -18.52 -12.96 40.59
CA ASN A 210 -17.35 -13.82 40.60
C ASN A 210 -16.44 -13.54 41.82
N PRO A 211 -16.86 -13.92 43.05
CA PRO A 211 -16.13 -13.61 44.28
C PRO A 211 -14.82 -14.41 44.43
N GLN A 212 -14.57 -15.41 43.62
CA GLN A 212 -13.33 -16.19 43.60
C GLN A 212 -12.28 -15.65 42.61
N GLY A 213 -12.64 -14.64 41.81
CA GLY A 213 -11.75 -14.00 40.84
C GLY A 213 -10.54 -13.33 41.49
N TYR A 214 -9.52 -13.01 40.68
CA TYR A 214 -8.34 -12.26 41.13
C TYR A 214 -8.66 -10.76 41.25
N THR A 215 -7.97 -10.06 42.17
CA THR A 215 -8.18 -8.63 42.45
C THR A 215 -6.95 -7.76 42.07
N THR A 216 -5.82 -8.38 41.79
CA THR A 216 -4.57 -7.68 41.46
C THR A 216 -3.79 -8.42 40.36
N ASP A 217 -2.97 -7.70 39.62
CA ASP A 217 -2.07 -8.26 38.60
C ASP A 217 -1.13 -9.32 39.19
N SER A 218 -0.65 -9.11 40.43
CA SER A 218 0.19 -10.12 41.11
C SER A 218 -0.55 -11.44 41.34
N GLN A 219 -1.80 -11.38 41.73
CA GLN A 219 -2.64 -12.58 41.88
C GLN A 219 -2.91 -13.24 40.52
N ARG A 220 -3.13 -12.45 39.48
CA ARG A 220 -3.28 -12.95 38.11
C ARG A 220 -2.06 -13.79 37.72
N THR A 221 -0.89 -13.16 37.77
CA THR A 221 0.37 -13.80 37.39
C THR A 221 0.67 -15.03 38.24
N GLU A 222 0.49 -14.94 39.57
CA GLU A 222 0.70 -16.09 40.45
C GLU A 222 -0.21 -17.27 40.10
N ARG A 223 -1.47 -17.04 39.83
CA ARG A 223 -2.44 -18.08 39.45
C ARG A 223 -2.08 -18.76 38.13
N GLU A 224 -1.65 -17.96 37.14
CA GLU A 224 -1.16 -18.50 35.87
C GLU A 224 0.08 -19.37 36.08
N GLN A 225 1.11 -18.85 36.69
CA GLN A 225 2.37 -19.58 36.94
C GLN A 225 2.12 -20.88 37.70
N GLN A 226 1.24 -20.88 38.69
CA GLN A 226 0.85 -22.06 39.44
C GLN A 226 0.03 -23.05 38.61
N LEU A 227 -0.86 -22.60 37.75
CA LEU A 227 -1.62 -23.44 36.81
C LEU A 227 -0.65 -24.22 35.91
N LEU A 228 0.25 -23.47 35.24
CA LEU A 228 1.21 -24.05 34.30
C LEU A 228 2.18 -25.02 35.02
N GLN A 229 2.64 -24.67 36.23
CA GLN A 229 3.45 -25.60 37.03
C GLN A 229 2.73 -26.92 37.26
N ARG A 230 1.47 -26.89 37.74
CA ARG A 230 0.68 -28.10 38.00
C ARG A 230 0.45 -28.92 36.73
N ALA A 231 0.25 -28.27 35.59
CA ALA A 231 0.08 -28.95 34.32
C ALA A 231 1.37 -29.66 33.89
N VAL A 232 2.52 -29.00 34.00
CA VAL A 232 3.83 -29.62 33.71
C VAL A 232 4.12 -30.81 34.64
N GLU A 233 3.91 -30.65 35.95
CA GLU A 233 4.13 -31.71 36.95
C GLU A 233 3.24 -32.93 36.65
N ALA A 234 2.01 -32.72 36.16
CA ALA A 234 1.10 -33.80 35.84
C ALA A 234 1.54 -34.66 34.64
N ILE A 235 2.24 -34.08 33.67
CA ILE A 235 2.65 -34.79 32.44
C ILE A 235 4.14 -35.20 32.44
N ALA A 236 4.94 -34.72 33.37
CA ALA A 236 6.40 -34.88 33.35
C ALA A 236 6.86 -36.33 33.26
N ALA A 237 6.11 -37.26 33.87
CA ALA A 237 6.42 -38.71 33.80
C ALA A 237 5.99 -39.37 32.48
N GLU A 238 5.15 -38.74 31.69
CA GLU A 238 4.68 -39.23 30.37
C GLU A 238 5.63 -38.88 29.24
N VAL A 239 6.47 -37.83 29.42
CA VAL A 239 7.44 -37.41 28.41
C VAL A 239 8.52 -38.51 28.29
N PRO A 240 8.79 -39.06 27.09
CA PRO A 240 9.80 -40.08 26.91
C PRO A 240 11.19 -39.56 27.30
N ALA A 241 11.96 -40.38 28.03
CA ALA A 241 13.29 -39.99 28.52
C ALA A 241 14.34 -39.84 27.39
N ASP A 242 14.05 -40.39 26.23
CA ASP A 242 14.88 -40.31 25.01
C ASP A 242 14.42 -39.16 24.06
N LEU A 243 13.34 -38.47 24.38
CA LEU A 243 12.96 -37.27 23.66
C LEU A 243 13.90 -36.11 24.04
N VAL A 244 14.60 -35.55 23.05
CA VAL A 244 15.46 -34.38 23.25
C VAL A 244 14.58 -33.16 23.48
N ILE A 245 14.49 -32.68 24.71
CA ILE A 245 13.68 -31.51 25.10
C ILE A 245 14.51 -30.27 25.46
N ASP A 246 15.83 -30.40 25.34
CA ASP A 246 16.87 -29.40 25.61
C ASP A 246 17.95 -29.63 24.53
N GLY A 247 17.70 -29.02 23.38
CA GLY A 247 18.48 -29.27 22.16
C GLY A 247 19.84 -28.58 22.15
N ASP A 248 20.01 -27.51 22.94
CA ASP A 248 21.25 -26.76 23.08
C ASP A 248 22.02 -27.10 24.40
N ASP A 249 21.48 -28.02 25.21
CA ASP A 249 22.07 -28.56 26.45
C ASP A 249 22.33 -27.47 27.52
N ASP A 250 21.44 -26.49 27.61
CA ASP A 250 21.51 -25.37 28.56
C ASP A 250 20.82 -25.66 29.91
N GLY A 251 20.13 -26.79 30.01
CA GLY A 251 19.43 -27.26 31.21
C GLY A 251 17.98 -26.85 31.29
N TYR A 252 17.45 -26.25 30.23
CA TYR A 252 16.05 -25.85 30.13
C TYR A 252 15.33 -26.64 29.04
N VAL A 253 14.00 -26.69 29.14
CA VAL A 253 13.16 -27.23 28.06
C VAL A 253 13.08 -26.20 26.96
N ASP A 254 13.36 -26.59 25.72
CA ASP A 254 13.40 -25.68 24.54
C ASP A 254 12.13 -24.85 24.41
N ASN A 255 10.95 -25.46 24.48
CA ASN A 255 9.65 -24.76 24.52
C ASN A 255 8.54 -25.68 25.04
N THR A 256 7.54 -25.03 25.68
CA THR A 256 6.28 -25.65 26.07
C THR A 256 5.11 -24.79 25.59
N CYS A 257 4.17 -25.40 24.88
CA CYS A 257 2.95 -24.72 24.44
C CYS A 257 1.77 -25.23 25.27
N PHE A 258 1.05 -24.33 25.93
CA PHE A 258 -0.17 -24.67 26.69
C PHE A 258 -1.41 -24.30 25.88
N ILE A 259 -2.36 -25.23 25.74
CA ILE A 259 -3.65 -24.98 25.08
C ILE A 259 -4.77 -25.06 26.11
N ILE A 260 -5.36 -23.93 26.40
CA ILE A 260 -6.49 -23.82 27.37
C ILE A 260 -7.80 -24.09 26.65
N LYS A 261 -8.63 -24.96 27.22
CA LYS A 261 -9.97 -25.29 26.72
C LYS A 261 -10.86 -24.06 26.58
N GLY A 262 -11.59 -23.97 25.46
CA GLY A 262 -12.68 -22.99 25.26
C GLY A 262 -12.21 -21.68 24.67
N SER A 263 -12.90 -20.59 25.06
CA SER A 263 -12.65 -19.25 24.55
C SER A 263 -12.20 -18.30 25.68
N PRO A 264 -11.67 -17.11 25.35
CA PRO A 264 -11.29 -16.10 26.36
C PRO A 264 -12.48 -15.50 27.10
N GLU A 265 -13.69 -15.96 26.95
CA GLU A 265 -14.96 -15.54 27.51
C GLU A 265 -14.93 -14.18 28.21
N GLY A 266 -15.56 -13.17 27.61
CA GLY A 266 -15.69 -11.84 28.20
C GLY A 266 -14.36 -11.09 28.31
N TRP A 267 -13.38 -11.44 27.47
CA TRP A 267 -12.10 -10.69 27.37
C TRP A 267 -11.33 -10.68 28.70
N ALA A 268 -11.02 -11.86 29.20
CA ALA A 268 -10.27 -11.99 30.44
C ALA A 268 -8.77 -11.75 30.19
N GLU A 269 -8.16 -10.81 30.90
CA GLU A 269 -6.74 -10.46 30.81
C GLU A 269 -5.78 -11.64 30.97
N LEU A 270 -6.15 -12.68 31.71
CA LEU A 270 -5.35 -13.89 31.90
C LEU A 270 -5.42 -14.86 30.72
N LEU A 271 -6.51 -14.85 29.96
CA LEU A 271 -6.78 -15.84 28.92
C LEU A 271 -6.57 -15.22 27.53
N TRP A 272 -5.36 -14.73 27.28
CA TRP A 272 -4.90 -14.18 26.00
C TRP A 272 -3.73 -15.02 25.46
N PRO A 273 -3.63 -15.32 24.17
CA PRO A 273 -2.43 -15.92 23.58
C PRO A 273 -1.22 -15.03 23.82
N HIS A 274 -0.13 -15.58 24.33
CA HIS A 274 1.11 -14.86 24.59
C HIS A 274 2.29 -15.82 24.79
N ARG A 275 3.49 -15.33 24.59
CA ARG A 275 4.73 -15.97 25.03
C ARG A 275 5.20 -15.34 26.35
N TRP A 276 5.58 -16.16 27.32
CA TRP A 276 6.23 -15.69 28.54
C TRP A 276 7.19 -16.72 29.14
N VAL A 277 7.64 -16.43 30.35
CA VAL A 277 8.59 -17.29 31.07
C VAL A 277 8.03 -17.72 32.42
N LEU A 278 8.29 -18.99 32.80
CA LEU A 278 7.83 -19.57 34.03
C LEU A 278 8.82 -19.24 35.18
N TYR A 279 8.92 -17.98 35.54
CA TYR A 279 9.92 -17.45 36.47
C TYR A 279 9.58 -17.67 37.94
N ALA A 280 8.32 -17.66 38.33
CA ALA A 280 7.84 -17.80 39.69
C ALA A 280 7.61 -19.25 40.09
N ALA A 281 7.79 -20.18 39.18
CA ALA A 281 7.60 -21.62 39.38
C ALA A 281 8.89 -22.41 39.03
N ASN A 282 9.03 -23.57 39.63
CA ASN A 282 10.14 -24.48 39.35
C ASN A 282 9.60 -25.83 38.87
N ALA A 283 9.09 -25.87 37.67
CA ALA A 283 8.56 -27.06 37.03
C ALA A 283 9.68 -27.77 36.23
N LEU A 284 9.83 -29.07 36.44
CA LEU A 284 10.92 -29.88 35.85
C LEU A 284 10.35 -31.04 35.04
N ILE A 285 10.97 -31.32 33.89
CA ILE A 285 10.78 -32.54 33.10
C ILE A 285 12.16 -33.16 32.91
N HIS A 286 12.35 -34.37 33.39
CA HIS A 286 13.65 -35.10 33.39
C HIS A 286 14.83 -34.28 33.95
N GLY A 287 14.57 -33.40 34.94
CA GLY A 287 15.58 -32.53 35.54
C GLY A 287 15.87 -31.23 34.75
N LYS A 288 15.30 -31.06 33.58
CA LYS A 288 15.34 -29.83 32.81
C LYS A 288 14.21 -28.90 33.23
N ARG A 289 14.51 -27.61 33.38
CA ARG A 289 13.51 -26.63 33.84
C ARG A 289 12.66 -26.14 32.67
N VAL A 290 11.33 -26.18 32.85
CA VAL A 290 10.43 -25.46 31.95
C VAL A 290 10.53 -23.95 32.24
N TRP A 291 10.93 -23.19 31.23
CA TRP A 291 11.13 -21.75 31.36
C TRP A 291 10.32 -20.98 30.31
N ASP A 292 10.61 -21.13 29.04
CA ASP A 292 9.87 -20.55 27.94
C ASP A 292 8.53 -21.28 27.70
N PHE A 293 7.48 -20.52 27.51
CA PHE A 293 6.19 -21.10 27.14
C PHE A 293 5.38 -20.19 26.21
N ASN A 294 4.60 -20.85 25.37
CA ASN A 294 3.53 -20.22 24.59
C ASN A 294 2.19 -20.57 25.24
N PHE A 295 1.39 -19.57 25.52
CA PHE A 295 0.05 -19.74 26.07
C PHE A 295 -0.97 -19.54 24.95
N GLN A 296 -1.80 -20.53 24.70
CA GLN A 296 -2.78 -20.54 23.61
C GLN A 296 -4.18 -20.85 24.16
N ILE A 297 -5.20 -20.41 23.44
CA ILE A 297 -6.59 -20.73 23.74
C ILE A 297 -7.15 -21.54 22.59
N GLU A 298 -7.94 -22.58 22.89
CA GLU A 298 -8.49 -23.49 21.90
C GLU A 298 -9.13 -22.77 20.70
N THR A 299 -10.03 -21.81 20.97
CA THR A 299 -10.73 -21.10 19.90
C THR A 299 -9.79 -20.22 19.07
N SER A 300 -8.78 -19.61 19.70
CA SER A 300 -7.76 -18.83 18.97
C SER A 300 -6.90 -19.72 18.10
N THR A 301 -6.39 -20.83 18.65
CA THR A 301 -5.58 -21.82 17.90
C THR A 301 -6.35 -22.35 16.67
N LEU A 302 -7.61 -22.71 16.86
CA LEU A 302 -8.45 -23.22 15.76
C LEU A 302 -8.82 -22.15 14.73
N GLY A 303 -8.94 -20.90 15.15
CA GLY A 303 -9.30 -19.77 14.28
C GLY A 303 -8.12 -19.17 13.53
N SER A 304 -7.02 -18.89 14.23
CA SER A 304 -5.83 -18.26 13.67
C SER A 304 -4.86 -19.26 13.01
N GLY A 305 -5.07 -20.58 13.24
CA GLY A 305 -4.21 -21.61 12.67
C GLY A 305 -2.74 -21.42 13.02
N ALA A 306 -1.85 -21.52 12.03
CA ALA A 306 -0.41 -21.40 12.21
C ALA A 306 0.07 -19.95 12.48
N GLY A 307 -0.76 -18.92 12.25
CA GLY A 307 -0.33 -17.52 12.34
C GLY A 307 0.15 -17.14 13.73
N VAL A 308 -0.76 -17.12 14.71
CA VAL A 308 -0.47 -16.81 16.13
C VAL A 308 0.57 -17.76 16.70
N LEU A 309 0.44 -19.06 16.41
CA LEU A 309 1.43 -20.04 16.90
C LEU A 309 2.85 -19.75 16.43
N SER A 310 3.00 -19.32 15.17
CA SER A 310 4.32 -19.00 14.62
C SER A 310 4.85 -17.67 15.16
N HIS A 311 3.98 -16.70 15.43
CA HIS A 311 4.34 -15.45 16.08
C HIS A 311 4.90 -15.73 17.49
N GLU A 312 4.14 -16.41 18.35
CA GLU A 312 4.56 -16.74 19.72
C GLU A 312 5.81 -17.64 19.76
N MET A 313 5.91 -18.58 18.84
CA MET A 313 7.10 -19.43 18.74
C MET A 313 8.34 -18.64 18.32
N PHE A 314 8.20 -17.61 17.48
CA PHE A 314 9.35 -16.80 17.10
C PHE A 314 9.86 -15.93 18.25
N HIS A 315 9.00 -15.56 19.21
CA HIS A 315 9.43 -15.00 20.47
C HIS A 315 10.30 -15.96 21.29
N SER A 316 9.99 -17.25 21.29
CA SER A 316 10.85 -18.26 21.96
C SER A 316 12.22 -18.38 21.30
N LEU A 317 12.34 -18.02 20.02
CA LEU A 317 13.62 -17.88 19.30
C LEU A 317 14.27 -16.49 19.52
N GLY A 318 13.73 -15.65 20.40
CA GLY A 318 14.29 -14.36 20.79
C GLY A 318 13.84 -13.16 19.96
N ALA A 319 12.92 -13.33 19.04
CA ALA A 319 12.41 -12.21 18.23
C ALA A 319 11.49 -11.29 19.06
N PRO A 320 11.68 -9.99 19.03
CA PRO A 320 10.77 -9.03 19.65
C PRO A 320 9.62 -8.66 18.70
N ASP A 321 8.60 -8.00 19.27
CA ASP A 321 7.54 -7.39 18.48
C ASP A 321 8.03 -6.23 17.63
N LEU A 322 7.45 -6.10 16.43
CA LEU A 322 7.71 -5.01 15.50
C LEU A 322 6.58 -3.98 15.44
N TYR A 323 5.61 -4.05 16.33
CA TYR A 323 4.61 -3.01 16.57
C TYR A 323 4.93 -2.24 17.86
N ARG A 324 4.43 -1.02 17.96
CA ARG A 324 4.64 -0.17 19.13
C ARG A 324 3.55 -0.43 20.17
N TYR A 325 3.95 -0.53 21.43
CA TYR A 325 3.04 -0.76 22.53
C TYR A 325 2.31 0.52 22.99
N GLU A 326 3.03 1.64 23.08
CA GLU A 326 2.45 2.88 23.60
C GLU A 326 1.85 3.81 22.53
N ASP A 327 2.49 3.89 21.37
CA ASP A 327 2.09 4.76 20.26
C ASP A 327 1.57 3.95 19.07
N THR A 328 0.33 3.50 19.18
CA THR A 328 -0.36 2.74 18.13
C THR A 328 -0.85 3.61 16.96
N THR A 329 -0.58 4.92 16.98
CA THR A 329 -0.94 5.83 15.88
C THR A 329 -0.13 5.58 14.62
N ILE A 330 1.04 4.96 14.76
CA ILE A 330 1.93 4.61 13.67
C ILE A 330 2.19 3.10 13.74
N ASP A 331 1.90 2.43 12.65
CA ASP A 331 2.29 1.04 12.45
C ASP A 331 3.64 1.02 11.70
N PRO A 332 4.74 0.63 12.35
CA PRO A 332 6.06 0.71 11.73
C PRO A 332 6.26 -0.22 10.53
N ILE A 333 5.70 -1.43 10.57
CA ILE A 333 5.94 -2.50 9.59
C ILE A 333 4.65 -3.05 8.98
N GLY A 334 3.57 -3.14 9.76
CA GLY A 334 2.27 -3.65 9.31
C GLY A 334 2.30 -5.08 8.80
N GLY A 335 1.46 -5.36 7.83
CA GLY A 335 1.29 -6.71 7.28
C GLY A 335 2.46 -7.23 6.45
N TRP A 336 3.66 -6.63 6.54
CA TRP A 336 4.86 -7.07 5.86
C TRP A 336 5.70 -8.05 6.69
N ASP A 337 5.48 -8.13 8.01
CA ASP A 337 6.23 -9.02 8.91
C ASP A 337 5.30 -9.74 9.88
N LEU A 338 5.61 -11.00 10.18
CA LEU A 338 4.90 -11.83 11.15
C LEU A 338 4.83 -11.16 12.54
N MET A 339 5.93 -10.53 12.97
CA MET A 339 6.04 -9.94 14.32
C MET A 339 5.36 -8.57 14.44
N CYS A 340 4.64 -8.14 13.40
CA CYS A 340 3.83 -6.92 13.45
C CYS A 340 2.35 -7.21 13.17
N ALA A 341 2.03 -8.22 12.35
CA ALA A 341 0.67 -8.61 12.02
C ALA A 341 0.62 -10.07 11.59
N ASP A 342 0.17 -10.94 12.46
CA ASP A 342 0.05 -12.36 12.22
C ASP A 342 -1.18 -12.68 11.36
N LYS A 343 -0.95 -13.19 10.17
CA LYS A 343 -2.01 -13.63 9.23
C LYS A 343 -2.15 -15.14 9.25
N ASN A 344 -3.22 -15.63 8.67
CA ASN A 344 -3.40 -17.06 8.44
C ASN A 344 -3.77 -17.34 6.98
N PRO A 345 -2.93 -18.02 6.19
CA PRO A 345 -1.55 -18.43 6.49
C PRO A 345 -0.64 -17.22 6.82
N PRO A 346 0.38 -17.42 7.68
CA PRO A 346 1.27 -16.34 8.07
C PRO A 346 2.15 -15.87 6.90
N GLN A 347 2.50 -14.60 6.88
CA GLN A 347 3.57 -14.09 6.04
C GLN A 347 4.93 -14.36 6.68
N HIS A 348 5.97 -14.37 5.86
CA HIS A 348 7.33 -14.46 6.38
C HIS A 348 7.69 -13.22 7.22
N MET A 349 8.53 -13.43 8.24
CA MET A 349 9.27 -12.34 8.85
C MET A 349 10.23 -11.71 7.84
N SER A 350 10.59 -10.44 8.06
CA SER A 350 11.60 -9.75 7.26
C SER A 350 12.93 -10.49 7.28
N VAL A 351 13.75 -10.28 6.25
CA VAL A 351 15.05 -10.95 6.19
C VAL A 351 16.00 -10.48 7.32
N TRP A 352 15.81 -9.25 7.83
CA TRP A 352 16.54 -8.77 9.01
C TRP A 352 16.22 -9.61 10.26
N MET A 353 14.94 -9.92 10.48
CA MET A 353 14.50 -10.79 11.58
C MET A 353 15.04 -12.21 11.42
N LYS A 354 15.05 -12.74 10.19
CA LYS A 354 15.68 -14.05 9.90
C LYS A 354 17.19 -14.05 10.17
N TYR A 355 17.88 -12.93 9.93
CA TYR A 355 19.31 -12.77 10.20
C TYR A 355 19.61 -12.62 11.68
N LYS A 356 18.98 -11.64 12.34
CA LYS A 356 19.34 -11.24 13.72
C LYS A 356 18.80 -12.22 14.76
N TYR A 357 17.54 -12.61 14.62
CA TYR A 357 16.85 -13.43 15.61
C TYR A 357 16.71 -14.89 15.19
N GLY A 358 16.39 -15.16 13.93
CA GLY A 358 16.34 -16.53 13.41
C GLY A 358 17.70 -17.18 13.20
N GLN A 359 18.75 -16.40 12.96
CA GLN A 359 20.11 -16.83 12.65
C GLN A 359 20.22 -17.74 11.41
N TRP A 360 19.18 -17.69 10.53
CA TRP A 360 19.08 -18.53 9.33
C TRP A 360 19.73 -17.91 8.09
N VAL A 361 19.97 -16.62 8.12
CA VAL A 361 20.74 -15.88 7.13
C VAL A 361 22.08 -15.54 7.75
N THR A 362 23.15 -16.07 7.21
CA THR A 362 24.48 -15.98 7.84
C THR A 362 25.25 -14.73 7.48
N THR A 363 24.84 -14.00 6.44
CA THR A 363 25.58 -12.86 5.91
C THR A 363 24.65 -11.76 5.46
N VAL A 364 24.85 -10.56 5.97
CA VAL A 364 24.28 -9.32 5.46
C VAL A 364 25.38 -8.56 4.73
N GLN A 365 25.19 -8.35 3.44
CA GLN A 365 26.16 -7.63 2.62
C GLN A 365 25.92 -6.12 2.72
N ASP A 366 26.97 -5.36 3.09
CA ASP A 366 26.96 -3.91 3.06
C ASP A 366 27.20 -3.39 1.63
N ILE A 367 26.35 -2.50 1.15
CA ILE A 367 26.60 -1.74 -0.08
C ILE A 367 27.39 -0.49 0.30
N THR A 368 28.67 -0.48 -0.05
CA THR A 368 29.58 0.63 0.19
C THR A 368 30.07 1.30 -1.10
N GLU A 369 29.71 0.75 -2.24
CA GLU A 369 30.08 1.25 -3.55
C GLU A 369 28.84 1.50 -4.42
N SER A 370 28.95 2.52 -5.27
CA SER A 370 27.91 2.80 -6.27
C SER A 370 27.87 1.72 -7.34
N GLY A 371 26.68 1.31 -7.76
CA GLY A 371 26.56 0.25 -8.75
C GLY A 371 25.14 -0.24 -8.97
N THR A 372 25.02 -1.31 -9.75
CA THR A 372 23.78 -2.05 -9.95
C THR A 372 23.79 -3.30 -9.09
N TYR A 373 22.70 -3.51 -8.36
CA TYR A 373 22.53 -4.63 -7.46
C TYR A 373 21.24 -5.36 -7.79
N THR A 374 21.16 -6.62 -7.35
CA THR A 374 20.00 -7.48 -7.59
C THR A 374 19.67 -8.25 -6.34
N LEU A 375 18.39 -8.40 -6.02
CA LEU A 375 17.88 -9.20 -4.90
C LEU A 375 17.02 -10.36 -5.38
N ALA A 376 17.19 -11.50 -4.73
CA ALA A 376 16.28 -12.63 -4.79
C ALA A 376 15.12 -12.44 -3.77
N PRO A 377 13.94 -13.05 -3.99
CA PRO A 377 12.83 -12.98 -3.04
C PRO A 377 13.17 -13.63 -1.71
N VAL A 378 12.79 -12.99 -0.61
CA VAL A 378 13.03 -13.46 0.76
C VAL A 378 12.50 -14.88 1.00
N ALA A 379 11.32 -15.21 0.46
CA ALA A 379 10.70 -16.51 0.65
C ALA A 379 11.42 -17.68 -0.07
N LEU A 380 12.23 -17.38 -1.11
CA LEU A 380 12.77 -18.39 -2.03
C LEU A 380 14.28 -18.63 -1.88
N SER A 381 15.00 -17.71 -1.24
CA SER A 381 16.46 -17.80 -1.20
C SER A 381 17.02 -17.35 0.16
N ALA A 382 17.94 -18.13 0.71
CA ALA A 382 18.73 -17.78 1.89
C ALA A 382 19.91 -16.85 1.56
N THR A 383 20.20 -16.67 0.28
CA THR A 383 21.35 -15.89 -0.17
C THR A 383 20.90 -14.83 -1.16
N ASN A 384 21.62 -13.71 -1.21
CA ASN A 384 21.31 -12.57 -2.07
C ASN A 384 19.88 -12.04 -1.88
N ASN A 385 19.37 -12.07 -0.66
CA ASN A 385 18.02 -11.68 -0.29
C ASN A 385 17.98 -10.43 0.61
N ILE A 386 19.16 -9.93 1.01
CA ILE A 386 19.31 -8.74 1.86
C ILE A 386 20.55 -7.94 1.47
N TYR A 387 20.40 -6.63 1.43
CA TYR A 387 21.50 -5.68 1.49
C TYR A 387 21.30 -4.70 2.64
N ARG A 388 22.42 -4.26 3.23
CA ARG A 388 22.43 -3.17 4.19
C ARG A 388 23.25 -2.01 3.62
N VAL A 389 22.68 -0.80 3.70
CA VAL A 389 23.32 0.41 3.21
C VAL A 389 23.60 1.32 4.42
N PRO A 390 24.86 1.68 4.66
CA PRO A 390 25.19 2.63 5.73
C PRO A 390 24.53 3.99 5.49
N SER A 391 23.92 4.56 6.53
CA SER A 391 23.39 5.91 6.48
C SER A 391 24.47 6.94 6.81
N TRP A 392 24.13 8.22 6.67
CA TRP A 392 25.02 9.30 7.11
C TRP A 392 25.17 9.40 8.65
N ARG A 393 24.39 8.65 9.42
CA ARG A 393 24.45 8.57 10.87
C ARG A 393 24.94 7.20 11.31
N ASN A 394 25.93 7.17 12.20
CA ASN A 394 26.44 5.92 12.77
C ASN A 394 25.34 5.24 13.61
N GLY A 395 25.18 3.94 13.46
CA GLY A 395 24.20 3.14 14.18
C GLY A 395 22.87 2.98 13.43
N GLU A 396 22.57 3.85 12.48
CA GLU A 396 21.41 3.69 11.61
C GLU A 396 21.82 3.28 10.18
N TYR A 397 21.02 2.40 9.59
CA TYR A 397 21.26 1.83 8.27
C TYR A 397 19.94 1.79 7.49
N TYR A 398 20.05 1.50 6.19
CA TYR A 398 18.93 1.04 5.39
C TYR A 398 19.09 -0.45 5.14
N VAL A 399 17.98 -1.16 5.20
CA VAL A 399 17.91 -2.58 4.83
C VAL A 399 17.03 -2.69 3.59
N LEU A 400 17.50 -3.42 2.60
CA LEU A 400 16.83 -3.65 1.34
C LEU A 400 16.50 -5.14 1.24
N GLU A 401 15.23 -5.46 1.00
CA GLU A 401 14.78 -6.82 0.71
C GLU A 401 13.77 -6.83 -0.44
N TYR A 402 13.65 -7.96 -1.10
CA TYR A 402 12.66 -8.15 -2.15
C TYR A 402 11.55 -9.10 -1.69
N ARG A 403 10.31 -8.60 -1.70
CA ARG A 403 9.12 -9.40 -1.37
C ARG A 403 8.28 -9.65 -2.62
N ARG A 404 7.84 -10.89 -2.74
CA ARG A 404 6.82 -11.30 -3.73
C ARG A 404 5.99 -12.43 -3.16
N PRO A 405 4.70 -12.55 -3.54
CA PRO A 405 3.87 -13.67 -3.13
C PRO A 405 4.53 -15.02 -3.46
N SER A 406 4.48 -15.94 -2.52
CA SER A 406 4.91 -17.32 -2.69
C SER A 406 3.73 -18.27 -2.58
N ALA A 407 3.91 -19.53 -3.00
CA ALA A 407 2.81 -20.49 -3.07
C ALA A 407 2.23 -20.86 -1.70
N ASN A 408 3.06 -20.92 -0.65
CA ASN A 408 2.62 -21.38 0.67
C ASN A 408 2.41 -20.22 1.64
N TYR A 409 3.41 -19.38 1.77
CA TYR A 409 3.42 -18.21 2.65
C TYR A 409 3.71 -16.96 1.81
N ASP A 410 3.57 -15.78 2.36
CA ASP A 410 3.66 -14.52 1.62
C ASP A 410 2.59 -14.28 0.54
N HIS A 411 1.61 -15.15 0.34
CA HIS A 411 0.53 -14.86 -0.62
C HIS A 411 -0.41 -13.74 -0.13
N ASN A 412 -0.39 -13.45 1.16
CA ASN A 412 -1.20 -12.41 1.80
C ASN A 412 -0.42 -11.12 2.09
N ILE A 413 0.83 -10.98 1.63
CA ILE A 413 1.57 -9.72 1.79
C ILE A 413 0.89 -8.59 1.00
N PRO A 414 1.06 -7.32 1.42
CA PRO A 414 0.36 -6.21 0.78
C PRO A 414 0.67 -6.00 -0.71
N GLY A 415 1.90 -6.30 -1.15
CA GLY A 415 2.32 -6.06 -2.54
C GLY A 415 3.58 -6.82 -2.95
N THR A 416 4.14 -6.47 -4.11
CA THR A 416 5.31 -7.10 -4.70
C THR A 416 6.33 -6.04 -5.12
N GLY A 417 7.55 -6.10 -4.58
CA GLY A 417 8.60 -5.15 -4.93
C GLY A 417 9.73 -5.08 -3.91
N LEU A 418 10.63 -4.16 -4.14
CA LEU A 418 11.71 -3.82 -3.22
C LEU A 418 11.13 -3.11 -2.00
N LEU A 419 11.42 -3.61 -0.82
CA LEU A 419 11.15 -2.92 0.44
C LEU A 419 12.41 -2.25 0.94
N VAL A 420 12.24 -1.07 1.49
CA VAL A 420 13.31 -0.28 2.09
C VAL A 420 12.95 -0.01 3.54
N TYR A 421 13.79 -0.48 4.45
CA TYR A 421 13.63 -0.24 5.87
C TYR A 421 14.70 0.72 6.38
N ARG A 422 14.34 1.55 7.35
CA ARG A 422 15.30 2.14 8.27
C ARG A 422 15.55 1.14 9.38
N LEU A 423 16.80 0.89 9.67
CA LEU A 423 17.26 0.06 10.78
C LEU A 423 18.00 0.93 11.79
N ASP A 424 17.55 0.97 13.03
CA ASP A 424 18.31 1.47 14.15
C ASP A 424 18.89 0.28 14.93
N ASN A 425 20.20 0.07 14.81
CA ASN A 425 20.87 -1.09 15.40
C ASN A 425 21.07 -0.99 16.92
N SER A 426 20.70 0.14 17.55
CA SER A 426 20.71 0.30 19.00
C SER A 426 19.45 -0.22 19.67
N GLU A 427 18.39 -0.47 18.89
CA GLU A 427 17.10 -0.90 19.38
C GLU A 427 16.91 -2.42 19.24
N SER A 428 15.97 -2.96 19.99
CA SER A 428 15.54 -4.35 19.93
C SER A 428 14.02 -4.40 19.82
N GLY A 429 13.53 -4.63 18.59
CA GLY A 429 12.13 -4.52 18.26
C GLY A 429 11.60 -3.09 18.22
N ASN A 430 10.29 -2.97 18.10
CA ASN A 430 9.60 -1.68 18.00
C ASN A 430 8.72 -1.38 19.21
N ALA A 431 8.62 -2.30 20.16
CA ALA A 431 7.72 -2.19 21.31
C ALA A 431 7.87 -0.87 22.07
N GLN A 432 9.09 -0.41 22.27
CA GLN A 432 9.43 0.84 22.96
C GLN A 432 9.58 2.05 22.02
N GLY A 433 9.40 1.83 20.70
CA GLY A 433 9.56 2.90 19.70
C GLY A 433 8.63 4.11 19.90
N PRO A 434 8.96 5.29 19.35
CA PRO A 434 10.17 5.59 18.60
C PRO A 434 11.40 5.83 19.47
N PRO A 435 12.64 5.54 19.03
CA PRO A 435 12.98 5.00 17.71
C PRO A 435 12.62 3.53 17.57
N ASP A 436 12.29 3.12 16.35
CA ASP A 436 11.98 1.74 16.01
C ASP A 436 13.25 1.02 15.57
N GLU A 437 13.43 -0.25 15.90
CA GLU A 437 14.49 -1.08 15.32
C GLU A 437 14.33 -1.13 13.79
N LEU A 438 13.12 -1.41 13.32
CA LEU A 438 12.76 -1.42 11.92
C LEU A 438 11.57 -0.49 11.63
N TYR A 439 11.70 0.34 10.61
CA TYR A 439 10.63 1.15 10.06
C TYR A 439 10.63 1.03 8.54
N ILE A 440 9.50 0.65 7.94
CA ILE A 440 9.38 0.52 6.49
C ILE A 440 9.01 1.86 5.85
N TYR A 441 9.78 2.31 4.86
CA TYR A 441 9.45 3.51 4.09
C TYR A 441 8.27 3.25 3.17
N ARG A 442 7.35 4.23 3.11
CA ARG A 442 6.06 4.09 2.46
C ARG A 442 5.58 5.40 1.83
N PRO A 443 4.70 5.36 0.80
CA PRO A 443 4.15 6.56 0.19
C PRO A 443 3.45 7.46 1.20
N ASN A 444 3.55 8.77 0.97
CA ASN A 444 2.97 9.82 1.81
C ASN A 444 3.56 9.91 3.24
N ALA A 445 4.56 9.09 3.56
CA ALA A 445 5.33 9.24 4.78
C ALA A 445 6.48 10.23 4.56
N ASN A 446 6.71 11.07 5.55
CA ASN A 446 7.84 12.01 5.62
C ASN A 446 8.21 12.25 7.08
N VAL A 447 9.14 13.15 7.34
CA VAL A 447 9.61 13.46 8.71
C VAL A 447 8.52 13.94 9.68
N THR A 448 7.41 14.45 9.16
CA THR A 448 6.27 14.93 9.97
C THR A 448 5.05 14.02 9.88
N THR A 449 4.96 13.19 8.85
CA THR A 449 3.84 12.27 8.58
C THR A 449 4.41 10.88 8.35
N THR A 450 4.67 10.17 9.43
CA THR A 450 5.31 8.86 9.38
C THR A 450 4.33 7.71 9.12
N ASN A 451 3.03 7.96 9.23
CA ASN A 451 1.98 6.96 9.07
C ASN A 451 1.40 6.90 7.63
N GLY A 452 2.22 7.03 6.62
CA GLY A 452 1.78 6.98 5.22
C GLY A 452 1.08 5.66 4.81
N ALA A 453 1.03 5.36 3.53
CA ALA A 453 0.32 4.18 3.00
C ALA A 453 1.17 2.90 3.13
N ILE A 454 1.19 2.28 4.32
CA ILE A 454 2.03 1.11 4.63
C ILE A 454 1.73 -0.12 3.74
N GLY A 455 0.48 -0.32 3.34
CA GLY A 455 0.11 -1.39 2.41
C GLY A 455 0.59 -1.19 0.98
N MET A 456 1.35 -0.11 0.71
CA MET A 456 1.92 0.23 -0.59
C MET A 456 3.41 0.59 -0.43
N ALA A 457 4.12 -0.08 0.48
CA ALA A 457 5.51 0.26 0.79
C ALA A 457 6.51 -0.21 -0.28
N GLU A 458 6.12 -1.12 -1.14
CA GLU A 458 6.97 -1.71 -2.18
C GLU A 458 7.34 -0.71 -3.28
N PHE A 459 8.57 -0.81 -3.79
CA PHE A 459 9.09 -0.06 -4.92
C PHE A 459 9.27 -1.01 -6.11
N SER A 460 8.81 -0.63 -7.29
CA SER A 460 9.06 -1.35 -8.54
C SER A 460 8.70 -0.47 -9.74
N LEU A 461 9.12 -0.90 -10.93
CA LEU A 461 8.70 -0.27 -12.18
C LEU A 461 7.18 -0.36 -12.38
N GLN A 462 6.56 -1.49 -11.99
CA GLN A 462 5.11 -1.70 -12.10
C GLN A 462 4.32 -0.74 -11.22
N GLU A 463 4.84 -0.38 -10.05
CA GLU A 463 4.21 0.59 -9.14
C GLU A 463 4.56 2.04 -9.48
N GLY A 464 5.39 2.27 -10.51
CA GLY A 464 5.85 3.60 -10.91
C GLY A 464 6.76 4.27 -9.89
N ARG A 465 7.27 3.51 -8.91
CA ARG A 465 8.20 3.99 -7.88
C ARG A 465 9.57 3.37 -8.09
N THR A 466 10.35 4.07 -8.88
CA THR A 466 11.65 3.60 -9.37
C THR A 466 12.84 4.29 -8.72
N ALA A 467 12.60 5.16 -7.75
CA ALA A 467 13.66 5.87 -7.04
C ALA A 467 13.25 6.17 -5.58
N MET A 468 14.25 6.21 -4.70
CA MET A 468 14.15 6.73 -3.34
C MET A 468 15.44 7.45 -2.98
N ASN A 469 15.37 8.75 -2.77
CA ASN A 469 16.51 9.60 -2.44
C ASN A 469 16.06 10.82 -1.60
N GLU A 470 16.96 11.75 -1.34
CA GLU A 470 16.67 12.91 -0.50
C GLU A 470 15.68 13.93 -1.12
N ALA A 471 15.33 13.76 -2.40
CA ALA A 471 14.35 14.61 -3.09
C ALA A 471 12.99 13.91 -3.30
N THR A 472 12.88 12.63 -2.98
CA THR A 472 11.62 11.85 -3.14
C THR A 472 10.75 11.92 -1.89
N ILE A 473 9.49 11.48 -2.04
CA ILE A 473 8.56 11.22 -0.92
C ILE A 473 8.10 9.75 -1.03
N PRO A 474 8.54 8.88 -0.09
CA PRO A 474 9.40 9.16 1.04
C PRO A 474 10.84 9.48 0.63
N SER A 475 11.51 10.33 1.41
CA SER A 475 12.98 10.44 1.40
C SER A 475 13.59 9.44 2.40
N GLY A 476 14.90 9.27 2.36
CA GLY A 476 15.64 8.42 3.29
C GLY A 476 15.83 9.04 4.68
N PHE A 477 14.79 9.61 5.31
CA PHE A 477 14.89 10.24 6.63
C PHE A 477 15.24 9.24 7.75
N LEU A 478 16.06 9.68 8.69
CA LEU A 478 16.48 8.90 9.85
C LEU A 478 15.53 9.05 11.05
N SER A 479 15.77 8.33 12.15
CA SER A 479 14.94 8.36 13.35
C SER A 479 14.82 9.74 13.98
N ASN A 480 15.83 10.58 13.82
CA ASN A 480 15.88 11.98 14.25
C ASN A 480 15.41 12.98 13.19
N ASN A 481 14.78 12.52 12.12
CA ASN A 481 14.32 13.30 10.98
C ASN A 481 15.43 13.96 10.14
N ALA A 482 16.68 13.59 10.35
CA ALA A 482 17.79 14.07 9.52
C ALA A 482 17.84 13.32 8.18
N PRO A 483 18.44 13.91 7.14
CA PRO A 483 18.76 13.18 5.91
C PRO A 483 19.71 12.03 6.19
N GLY A 484 19.49 10.90 5.54
CA GLY A 484 20.31 9.71 5.75
C GLY A 484 21.19 9.32 4.58
N GLY A 485 21.01 9.97 3.41
CA GLY A 485 21.88 9.82 2.26
C GLY A 485 21.61 8.65 1.35
N LEU A 486 20.49 7.93 1.52
CA LEU A 486 20.10 6.89 0.58
C LEU A 486 19.83 7.47 -0.81
N ASN A 487 20.36 6.82 -1.85
CA ASN A 487 20.12 7.23 -3.23
C ASN A 487 19.95 6.01 -4.13
N LEU A 488 18.71 5.47 -4.12
CA LEU A 488 18.26 4.41 -5.02
C LEU A 488 17.61 5.03 -6.25
N TYR A 489 17.87 4.46 -7.41
CA TYR A 489 17.26 4.86 -8.68
C TYR A 489 17.24 3.70 -9.66
N GLU A 490 16.51 3.84 -10.75
CA GLU A 490 16.28 2.78 -11.72
C GLU A 490 15.92 1.44 -11.06
N ILE A 491 15.00 1.47 -10.08
CA ILE A 491 14.45 0.25 -9.52
C ILE A 491 13.61 -0.41 -10.61
N GLY A 492 13.96 -1.67 -10.91
CA GLY A 492 13.45 -2.41 -12.05
C GLY A 492 12.11 -3.09 -11.82
N GLU A 493 11.78 -4.03 -12.71
CA GLU A 493 10.59 -4.86 -12.59
C GLU A 493 10.72 -5.87 -11.46
N ALA A 494 9.61 -6.10 -10.76
CA ALA A 494 9.48 -7.16 -9.75
C ALA A 494 9.22 -8.50 -10.44
N GLY A 495 10.30 -9.17 -10.87
CA GLY A 495 10.29 -10.45 -11.58
C GLY A 495 10.78 -11.63 -10.73
N GLU A 496 11.57 -12.53 -11.31
CA GLU A 496 12.27 -13.60 -10.56
C GLU A 496 13.26 -13.01 -9.54
N THR A 497 13.83 -11.87 -9.89
CA THR A 497 14.66 -11.02 -9.04
C THR A 497 14.23 -9.58 -9.25
N ILE A 498 14.69 -8.67 -8.40
CA ILE A 498 14.56 -7.24 -8.62
C ILE A 498 15.94 -6.59 -8.66
N SER A 499 16.16 -5.72 -9.64
CA SER A 499 17.40 -4.95 -9.76
C SER A 499 17.16 -3.49 -9.39
N PHE A 500 18.19 -2.82 -8.95
CA PHE A 500 18.21 -1.38 -8.67
C PHE A 500 19.62 -0.84 -8.81
N LYS A 501 19.73 0.46 -9.06
CA LYS A 501 20.99 1.18 -8.95
C LYS A 501 21.05 1.97 -7.65
N ILE A 502 22.24 2.07 -7.10
CA ILE A 502 22.52 2.89 -5.93
C ILE A 502 23.74 3.76 -6.17
N ARG A 503 23.67 5.00 -5.67
CA ARG A 503 24.83 5.89 -5.63
C ARG A 503 25.20 6.15 -4.17
N ILE A 504 26.43 5.84 -3.82
CA ILE A 504 26.99 6.09 -2.48
C ILE A 504 27.78 7.39 -2.53
N SER A 505 27.37 8.36 -1.75
CA SER A 505 28.06 9.66 -1.63
C SER A 505 27.67 10.35 -0.31
N ASP A 506 28.58 11.12 0.24
CA ASP A 506 28.30 12.01 1.38
C ASP A 506 27.55 13.30 0.98
N LEU A 507 27.24 13.48 -0.33
CA LEU A 507 26.50 14.61 -0.86
C LEU A 507 25.53 14.15 -1.95
N GLN A 508 24.29 14.62 -1.92
CA GLN A 508 23.27 14.39 -2.95
C GLN A 508 22.71 15.70 -3.47
N LEU A 509 22.75 15.89 -4.79
CA LEU A 509 22.02 16.97 -5.44
C LEU A 509 20.52 16.69 -5.32
N THR A 510 19.74 17.65 -4.87
CA THR A 510 18.27 17.55 -4.70
C THR A 510 17.51 18.38 -5.71
N HIS A 511 18.18 19.33 -6.36
CA HIS A 511 17.69 20.06 -7.52
C HIS A 511 18.87 20.66 -8.29
N PRO A 512 18.88 20.60 -9.64
CA PRO A 512 17.97 19.82 -10.48
C PRO A 512 18.22 18.31 -10.34
N LEU A 513 17.18 17.53 -10.58
CA LEU A 513 17.31 16.07 -10.67
C LEU A 513 17.63 15.61 -12.10
N GLY A 514 17.33 16.46 -13.08
CA GLY A 514 17.44 16.21 -14.50
C GLY A 514 16.10 16.02 -15.20
N GLY A 515 16.12 16.13 -16.53
CA GLY A 515 14.90 16.16 -17.35
C GLY A 515 14.31 17.57 -17.53
N GLU A 516 14.78 18.57 -16.75
CA GLU A 516 14.32 19.96 -16.87
C GLU A 516 14.93 20.64 -18.10
N THR A 517 14.20 21.60 -18.65
CA THR A 517 14.71 22.53 -19.67
C THR A 517 14.99 23.88 -19.02
N TRP A 518 16.23 24.36 -19.15
CA TRP A 518 16.66 25.67 -18.68
C TRP A 518 16.98 26.58 -19.85
N PHE A 519 16.74 27.88 -19.66
CA PHE A 519 17.04 28.86 -20.72
C PHE A 519 18.35 29.61 -20.42
N SER A 520 19.12 29.89 -21.45
CA SER A 520 20.30 30.72 -21.32
C SER A 520 19.94 32.14 -20.85
N GLY A 521 20.80 32.76 -20.06
CA GLY A 521 20.52 34.03 -19.40
C GLY A 521 19.73 33.93 -18.09
N SER A 522 19.04 32.80 -17.84
CA SER A 522 18.31 32.59 -16.59
C SER A 522 19.24 32.43 -15.38
N SER A 523 18.68 32.65 -14.18
CA SER A 523 19.34 32.30 -12.91
C SER A 523 18.68 31.07 -12.33
N LYS A 524 19.47 30.04 -12.01
CA LYS A 524 18.95 28.77 -11.50
C LYS A 524 19.57 28.43 -10.16
N THR A 525 18.77 27.89 -9.26
CA THR A 525 19.22 27.46 -7.94
C THR A 525 19.49 25.97 -7.94
N LEU A 526 20.72 25.59 -7.60
CA LEU A 526 21.05 24.20 -7.28
C LEU A 526 20.86 24.01 -5.77
N THR A 527 20.31 22.86 -5.38
CA THR A 527 20.20 22.48 -3.97
C THR A 527 20.75 21.07 -3.75
N TRP A 528 21.32 20.86 -2.56
CA TRP A 528 21.84 19.56 -2.15
C TRP A 528 21.68 19.32 -0.66
N LYS A 529 21.73 18.03 -0.30
CA LYS A 529 21.91 17.60 1.09
C LYS A 529 23.25 16.88 1.21
N ALA A 530 23.85 16.97 2.38
CA ALA A 530 25.12 16.31 2.64
C ALA A 530 25.20 15.84 4.09
N ARG A 531 26.05 14.84 4.32
CA ARG A 531 26.37 14.34 5.67
C ARG A 531 26.90 15.46 6.58
N SER A 532 27.59 16.40 6.01
CA SER A 532 28.07 17.62 6.68
C SER A 532 27.98 18.83 5.75
N LEU A 533 27.30 19.86 6.17
CA LEU A 533 27.19 21.15 5.48
C LEU A 533 28.26 22.14 6.01
N THR A 534 29.53 21.75 5.94
CA THR A 534 30.65 22.58 6.37
C THR A 534 31.68 22.74 5.26
N GLY A 535 32.50 23.79 5.34
CA GLY A 535 33.55 24.07 4.37
C GLY A 535 33.01 24.61 3.03
N THR A 536 33.69 24.28 1.96
CA THR A 536 33.36 24.74 0.60
C THR A 536 33.13 23.59 -0.34
N VAL A 537 32.40 23.86 -1.43
CA VAL A 537 32.18 22.95 -2.55
C VAL A 537 32.67 23.57 -3.86
N THR A 538 33.05 22.71 -4.76
CA THR A 538 33.16 23.03 -6.19
C THR A 538 31.84 22.73 -6.88
N VAL A 539 31.33 23.69 -7.65
CA VAL A 539 30.15 23.55 -8.50
C VAL A 539 30.63 23.61 -9.96
N ASP A 540 30.27 22.60 -10.73
CA ASP A 540 30.67 22.48 -12.14
C ASP A 540 29.56 21.84 -12.97
N TYR A 541 29.68 21.95 -14.30
CA TYR A 541 28.77 21.31 -15.26
C TYR A 541 29.54 20.60 -16.35
N SER A 542 28.88 19.63 -16.96
CA SER A 542 29.34 18.86 -18.11
C SER A 542 28.32 18.93 -19.24
N THR A 543 28.78 18.93 -20.49
CA THR A 543 27.93 18.84 -21.70
C THR A 543 28.22 17.59 -22.53
N ASP A 544 29.04 16.70 -22.03
CA ASP A 544 29.54 15.49 -22.71
C ASP A 544 29.34 14.21 -21.87
N GLY A 545 28.24 14.16 -21.12
CA GLY A 545 27.89 12.99 -20.30
C GLY A 545 28.71 12.83 -19.02
N GLY A 546 29.52 13.83 -18.64
CA GLY A 546 30.37 13.81 -17.44
C GLY A 546 31.84 13.48 -17.74
N ASP A 547 32.24 13.40 -19.00
CA ASP A 547 33.64 13.15 -19.40
C ASP A 547 34.53 14.35 -19.06
N THR A 548 34.04 15.58 -19.31
CA THR A 548 34.75 16.80 -18.95
C THR A 548 33.86 17.74 -18.14
N TRP A 549 34.45 18.54 -17.27
CA TRP A 549 33.74 19.42 -16.37
C TRP A 549 34.24 20.85 -16.43
N THR A 550 33.31 21.79 -16.56
CA THR A 550 33.56 23.23 -16.52
C THR A 550 33.18 23.79 -15.16
N VAL A 551 34.12 24.39 -14.47
CA VAL A 551 33.94 24.93 -13.11
C VAL A 551 33.14 26.22 -13.16
N LEU A 552 32.04 26.27 -12.41
CA LEU A 552 31.25 27.47 -12.15
C LEU A 552 31.80 28.26 -10.93
N ASN A 553 32.08 27.49 -9.88
CA ASN A 553 32.66 28.07 -8.65
C ASN A 553 33.49 27.00 -7.92
N SER A 554 34.77 27.26 -7.70
CA SER A 554 35.66 26.29 -7.04
C SER A 554 35.63 26.35 -5.50
N ALA A 555 34.94 27.32 -4.89
CA ALA A 555 34.91 27.54 -3.44
C ALA A 555 33.60 28.15 -2.95
N ALA A 556 32.48 27.69 -3.49
CA ALA A 556 31.16 28.07 -3.00
C ALA A 556 30.95 27.56 -1.57
N PRO A 557 30.24 28.31 -0.69
CA PRO A 557 29.90 27.81 0.64
C PRO A 557 29.10 26.49 0.58
N ASN A 558 29.47 25.51 1.42
CA ASN A 558 28.70 24.26 1.54
C ASN A 558 27.53 24.47 2.52
N ASN A 559 26.51 25.18 2.07
CA ASN A 559 25.33 25.54 2.86
C ASN A 559 24.03 24.91 2.35
N GLY A 560 24.12 23.98 1.37
CA GLY A 560 22.98 23.28 0.78
C GLY A 560 22.38 23.96 -0.45
N SER A 561 22.92 25.10 -0.91
CA SER A 561 22.42 25.78 -2.12
C SER A 561 23.47 26.60 -2.83
N TYR A 562 23.28 26.77 -4.13
CA TYR A 562 24.09 27.65 -4.99
C TYR A 562 23.23 28.25 -6.09
N ILE A 563 23.33 29.54 -6.31
CA ILE A 563 22.63 30.19 -7.41
C ILE A 563 23.59 30.35 -8.58
N TRP A 564 23.27 29.66 -9.69
CA TRP A 564 23.98 29.85 -10.96
C TRP A 564 23.37 31.04 -11.69
N MET A 565 24.06 32.15 -11.63
CA MET A 565 23.65 33.40 -12.26
C MET A 565 24.00 33.41 -13.74
N GLY A 566 23.00 33.67 -14.61
CA GLY A 566 23.24 33.83 -16.06
C GLY A 566 23.74 32.53 -16.70
N VAL A 567 22.91 31.50 -16.70
CA VAL A 567 23.17 30.22 -17.38
C VAL A 567 23.64 30.49 -18.81
N PRO A 568 24.83 30.01 -19.25
CA PRO A 568 25.37 30.33 -20.56
C PRO A 568 24.57 29.66 -21.69
N THR A 569 24.75 30.15 -22.91
CA THR A 569 24.23 29.49 -24.10
C THR A 569 25.04 28.22 -24.36
N LEU A 570 24.46 27.07 -24.13
CA LEU A 570 25.13 25.78 -24.36
C LEU A 570 24.49 24.98 -25.50
N ASP A 571 23.21 25.22 -25.79
CA ASP A 571 22.42 24.51 -26.81
C ASP A 571 22.65 22.99 -26.74
N SER A 572 22.58 22.43 -25.52
CA SER A 572 22.84 21.04 -25.22
C SER A 572 21.68 20.41 -24.46
N GLY A 573 21.31 19.20 -24.87
CA GLY A 573 20.33 18.37 -24.20
C GLY A 573 20.92 17.36 -23.19
N GLU A 574 22.24 17.38 -22.98
CA GLU A 574 22.92 16.41 -22.12
C GLU A 574 23.79 17.10 -21.06
N VAL A 575 23.20 18.07 -20.35
CA VAL A 575 23.90 18.81 -19.33
C VAL A 575 23.80 18.10 -17.98
N PHE A 576 24.94 17.80 -17.39
CA PHE A 576 25.04 17.33 -16.00
C PHE A 576 25.63 18.43 -15.13
N LEU A 577 25.14 18.52 -13.90
CA LEU A 577 25.61 19.41 -12.85
C LEU A 577 26.20 18.58 -11.71
N ARG A 578 27.33 19.03 -11.18
CA ARG A 578 27.99 18.36 -10.08
C ARG A 578 28.32 19.35 -8.97
N VAL A 579 28.14 18.91 -7.74
CA VAL A 579 28.59 19.60 -6.54
C VAL A 579 29.56 18.69 -5.80
N THR A 580 30.80 19.12 -5.62
CA THR A 580 31.86 18.32 -5.00
C THR A 580 32.34 18.97 -3.70
N GLN A 581 32.36 18.24 -2.60
CA GLN A 581 32.94 18.72 -1.32
C GLN A 581 34.45 18.80 -1.46
N ASN A 582 34.99 19.98 -1.21
CA ASN A 582 36.45 20.22 -1.33
C ASN A 582 37.27 19.53 -0.24
N SER A 583 36.62 19.13 0.87
CA SER A 583 37.28 18.50 2.01
C SER A 583 37.60 17.02 1.81
N ASN A 584 36.77 16.32 1.05
CA ASN A 584 36.87 14.86 0.89
C ASN A 584 36.68 14.35 -0.55
N GLY A 585 36.37 15.24 -1.52
CA GLY A 585 36.15 14.90 -2.91
C GLY A 585 34.83 14.19 -3.23
N GLN A 586 33.97 14.02 -2.24
CA GLN A 586 32.66 13.40 -2.45
C GLN A 586 31.74 14.34 -3.25
N SER A 587 31.01 13.80 -4.22
CA SER A 587 30.17 14.60 -5.11
C SER A 587 28.77 14.05 -5.28
N GLY A 588 27.82 14.97 -5.48
CA GLY A 588 26.48 14.69 -5.99
C GLY A 588 26.33 15.22 -7.40
N ILE A 589 25.70 14.43 -8.27
CA ILE A 589 25.43 14.75 -9.66
C ILE A 589 23.92 14.53 -9.88
N ASN A 590 23.27 15.35 -10.73
CA ASN A 590 21.88 15.11 -11.10
C ASN A 590 21.72 13.71 -11.73
N LEU A 591 20.57 13.09 -11.51
CA LEU A 591 20.33 11.70 -11.90
C LEU A 591 20.21 11.53 -13.41
N TYR A 592 19.60 12.51 -14.07
CA TYR A 592 19.35 12.53 -15.51
C TYR A 592 19.90 13.83 -16.09
N PRO A 593 20.27 13.89 -17.39
CA PRO A 593 20.69 15.15 -18.00
C PRO A 593 19.54 16.15 -18.03
N LEU A 594 19.88 17.43 -18.01
CA LEU A 594 18.95 18.53 -18.29
C LEU A 594 19.31 19.19 -19.62
N SER A 595 18.38 19.91 -20.22
CA SER A 595 18.58 20.66 -21.45
C SER A 595 18.79 22.14 -21.16
N ILE A 596 19.79 22.75 -21.81
CA ILE A 596 19.96 24.20 -21.80
C ILE A 596 19.80 24.70 -23.24
N VAL A 597 18.81 25.56 -23.49
CA VAL A 597 18.46 26.09 -24.79
C VAL A 597 18.64 27.61 -24.85
N SER A 598 19.01 28.16 -26.01
CA SER A 598 19.38 29.57 -26.17
C SER A 598 18.18 30.50 -26.21
N GLU A 599 17.06 30.03 -26.73
CA GLU A 599 15.87 30.87 -26.96
C GLU A 599 14.60 30.15 -26.53
N LEU A 600 13.65 30.92 -25.99
CA LEU A 600 12.31 30.48 -25.77
C LEU A 600 11.52 30.57 -27.08
N ALA A 601 11.00 29.41 -27.54
CA ALA A 601 10.20 29.39 -28.75
C ALA A 601 8.89 30.19 -28.57
N ALA A 602 8.48 30.87 -29.64
CA ALA A 602 7.16 31.41 -29.71
C ALA A 602 6.16 30.29 -30.05
N PRO A 603 4.92 30.32 -29.51
CA PRO A 603 3.87 29.42 -29.95
C PRO A 603 3.48 29.68 -31.43
N GLU A 604 2.91 28.66 -32.07
CA GLU A 604 2.23 28.84 -33.35
C GLU A 604 0.73 29.06 -33.12
N GLY A 605 0.13 30.10 -33.71
CA GLY A 605 -1.30 30.28 -33.64
C GLY A 605 -2.02 29.26 -34.54
N ILE A 606 -3.02 28.61 -33.98
CA ILE A 606 -3.80 27.58 -34.67
C ILE A 606 -5.13 28.14 -35.17
N PHE A 607 -5.88 28.84 -34.32
CA PHE A 607 -7.19 29.34 -34.67
C PHE A 607 -7.45 30.71 -34.05
N PRO A 608 -8.08 31.67 -34.77
CA PRO A 608 -8.39 31.63 -36.21
C PRO A 608 -7.13 31.62 -37.07
N PRO A 609 -7.11 30.89 -38.21
CA PRO A 609 -5.99 30.96 -39.16
C PRO A 609 -5.79 32.38 -39.69
N ASP A 610 -4.56 32.71 -40.11
CA ASP A 610 -4.28 34.03 -40.66
C ASP A 610 -5.11 34.36 -41.90
N GLY A 611 -5.66 35.55 -41.91
CA GLY A 611 -6.53 36.06 -42.97
C GLY A 611 -7.94 35.47 -42.97
N ALA A 612 -8.34 34.67 -41.99
CA ALA A 612 -9.68 34.07 -41.90
C ALA A 612 -10.78 35.16 -41.89
N THR A 613 -11.86 34.91 -42.60
CA THR A 613 -13.00 35.84 -42.68
C THR A 613 -14.30 35.19 -42.19
N GLY A 614 -15.24 35.98 -41.71
CA GLY A 614 -16.53 35.50 -41.25
C GLY A 614 -16.47 34.84 -39.86
N ILE A 615 -15.42 35.04 -39.12
CA ILE A 615 -15.23 34.50 -37.76
C ILE A 615 -16.31 35.04 -36.83
N ALA A 616 -16.74 34.23 -35.86
CA ALA A 616 -17.71 34.64 -34.85
C ALA A 616 -17.27 35.90 -34.09
N THR A 617 -18.21 36.64 -33.54
CA THR A 617 -17.91 37.79 -32.67
C THR A 617 -17.46 37.41 -31.27
N ASN A 618 -17.36 36.09 -30.98
CA ASN A 618 -16.87 35.51 -29.74
C ASN A 618 -15.93 34.31 -30.02
N PRO A 619 -14.84 34.49 -30.80
CA PRO A 619 -13.96 33.40 -31.18
C PRO A 619 -13.13 32.92 -29.99
N LYS A 620 -12.76 31.62 -29.99
CA LYS A 620 -11.73 31.05 -29.15
C LYS A 620 -10.41 31.11 -29.92
N LEU A 621 -9.44 31.87 -29.43
CA LEU A 621 -8.08 31.82 -29.98
C LEU A 621 -7.36 30.59 -29.45
N GLU A 622 -6.60 29.91 -30.30
CA GLU A 622 -5.86 28.70 -29.94
C GLU A 622 -4.44 28.71 -30.50
N TRP A 623 -3.49 28.16 -29.74
CA TRP A 623 -2.06 28.07 -30.14
C TRP A 623 -1.39 26.79 -29.62
N THR A 624 -0.21 26.48 -30.15
CA THR A 624 0.55 25.32 -29.81
C THR A 624 1.17 25.45 -28.42
N PRO A 625 1.24 24.35 -27.63
CA PRO A 625 1.99 24.35 -26.37
C PRO A 625 3.49 24.43 -26.64
N VAL A 626 4.21 25.16 -25.79
CA VAL A 626 5.67 25.28 -25.79
C VAL A 626 6.21 24.70 -24.49
N PRO A 627 7.16 23.74 -24.53
CA PRO A 627 7.73 23.16 -23.33
C PRO A 627 8.51 24.18 -22.49
N GLY A 628 8.44 24.07 -21.17
CA GLY A 628 9.23 24.86 -20.22
C GLY A 628 8.72 26.29 -20.00
N VAL A 629 7.53 26.63 -20.47
CA VAL A 629 6.92 27.95 -20.22
C VAL A 629 6.22 28.00 -18.88
N THR A 630 6.12 29.19 -18.29
CA THR A 630 5.31 29.48 -17.11
C THR A 630 3.90 29.95 -17.50
N GLY A 631 3.75 30.51 -18.72
CA GLY A 631 2.49 30.99 -19.27
C GLY A 631 2.68 31.55 -20.68
N TYR A 632 1.69 32.28 -21.16
CA TYR A 632 1.67 32.88 -22.49
C TYR A 632 1.32 34.38 -22.44
N LEU A 633 1.83 35.09 -23.42
CA LEU A 633 1.47 36.47 -23.72
C LEU A 633 0.47 36.47 -24.86
N LEU A 634 -0.62 37.22 -24.78
CA LEU A 634 -1.59 37.32 -25.85
C LEU A 634 -1.92 38.78 -26.09
N GLN A 635 -1.81 39.21 -27.34
CA GLN A 635 -2.29 40.54 -27.77
C GLN A 635 -3.30 40.39 -28.89
N VAL A 636 -4.40 41.15 -28.80
CA VAL A 636 -5.43 41.28 -29.83
C VAL A 636 -5.71 42.75 -30.05
N SER A 637 -5.70 43.19 -31.31
CA SER A 637 -5.85 44.58 -31.68
C SER A 637 -6.70 44.74 -32.97
N THR A 638 -7.28 45.88 -33.17
CA THR A 638 -7.80 46.32 -34.47
C THR A 638 -6.76 47.11 -35.30
N ASP A 639 -5.62 47.38 -34.68
CA ASP A 639 -4.46 48.05 -35.28
C ASP A 639 -3.34 47.02 -35.55
N PRO A 640 -2.90 46.85 -36.79
CA PRO A 640 -1.84 45.89 -37.13
C PRO A 640 -0.48 46.25 -36.50
N SER A 641 -0.30 47.43 -35.96
CA SER A 641 0.90 47.84 -35.23
C SER A 641 0.87 47.49 -33.74
N PHE A 642 -0.27 47.03 -33.22
CA PHE A 642 -0.51 46.74 -31.80
C PHE A 642 -0.20 47.89 -30.85
N MET A 643 -0.29 49.14 -31.36
CA MET A 643 -0.09 50.33 -30.53
C MET A 643 -1.21 50.46 -29.47
N THR A 644 -2.38 49.93 -29.77
CA THR A 644 -3.49 49.80 -28.83
C THR A 644 -4.07 48.41 -28.92
N CYS A 645 -4.06 47.68 -27.80
CA CYS A 645 -4.63 46.34 -27.75
C CYS A 645 -6.02 46.34 -27.12
N LEU A 646 -6.91 45.56 -27.69
CA LEU A 646 -8.19 45.20 -27.09
C LEU A 646 -8.00 44.20 -25.96
N VAL A 647 -7.08 43.26 -26.18
CA VAL A 647 -6.64 42.28 -25.20
C VAL A 647 -5.12 42.36 -25.16
N ASP A 648 -4.58 42.44 -23.92
CA ASP A 648 -3.16 42.42 -23.63
C ASP A 648 -2.99 41.64 -22.32
N ILE A 649 -2.75 40.35 -22.47
CA ILE A 649 -2.64 39.41 -21.35
C ILE A 649 -1.17 39.04 -21.20
N VAL A 650 -0.72 39.08 -19.96
CA VAL A 650 0.61 38.60 -19.53
C VAL A 650 0.42 37.40 -18.60
N ASP A 651 1.16 36.32 -18.87
CA ASP A 651 1.16 35.12 -18.05
C ASP A 651 -0.18 34.33 -18.07
N HIS A 652 -0.72 34.12 -19.27
CA HIS A 652 -1.93 33.29 -19.47
C HIS A 652 -1.57 31.81 -19.34
N PRO A 653 -2.26 31.01 -18.47
CA PRO A 653 -1.83 29.64 -18.19
C PRO A 653 -2.16 28.63 -19.29
N ASP A 654 -3.21 28.90 -20.08
CA ASP A 654 -3.75 27.96 -21.06
C ASP A 654 -3.22 28.22 -22.46
N THR A 655 -3.38 27.26 -23.37
CA THR A 655 -3.04 27.36 -24.79
C THR A 655 -4.22 27.89 -25.64
N HIS A 656 -5.18 28.54 -25.03
CA HIS A 656 -6.35 29.14 -25.69
C HIS A 656 -6.91 30.31 -24.90
N CYS A 657 -7.62 31.19 -25.57
CA CYS A 657 -8.35 32.33 -24.96
C CYS A 657 -9.65 32.59 -25.66
N GLU A 658 -10.73 32.65 -24.93
CA GLU A 658 -12.05 33.04 -25.48
C GLU A 658 -12.23 34.57 -25.51
N LEU A 659 -12.55 35.11 -26.67
CA LEU A 659 -12.87 36.50 -26.83
C LEU A 659 -14.40 36.71 -26.86
N ASN A 660 -14.88 37.81 -26.36
CA ASN A 660 -16.30 38.08 -26.31
C ASN A 660 -16.62 39.51 -26.84
N LEU A 661 -17.75 39.61 -27.49
CA LEU A 661 -18.32 40.90 -27.93
C LEU A 661 -17.46 41.68 -28.94
N LEU A 662 -16.83 40.98 -29.86
CA LEU A 662 -16.13 41.63 -30.97
C LEU A 662 -17.12 42.28 -31.93
N THR A 663 -16.69 43.37 -32.59
CA THR A 663 -17.52 44.09 -33.56
C THR A 663 -17.68 43.26 -34.84
N PRO A 664 -18.90 43.05 -35.37
CA PRO A 664 -19.11 42.37 -36.66
C PRO A 664 -18.42 43.09 -37.81
N PHE A 665 -17.96 42.31 -38.82
CA PHE A 665 -17.26 42.79 -40.01
C PHE A 665 -16.00 43.63 -39.74
N GLN A 666 -15.39 43.46 -38.59
CA GLN A 666 -14.16 44.14 -38.20
C GLN A 666 -12.98 43.17 -38.33
N THR A 667 -11.86 43.62 -38.89
CA THR A 667 -10.59 42.88 -38.88
C THR A 667 -9.88 43.09 -37.55
N TYR A 668 -9.43 41.98 -36.96
CA TYR A 668 -8.63 41.91 -35.76
C TYR A 668 -7.29 41.28 -36.10
N TYR A 669 -6.27 41.77 -35.44
CA TYR A 669 -4.90 41.19 -35.46
C TYR A 669 -4.65 40.60 -34.11
N TRP A 670 -3.96 39.49 -34.10
CA TRP A 670 -3.57 38.84 -32.84
C TRP A 670 -2.20 38.18 -32.95
N ARG A 671 -1.56 38.03 -31.82
CA ARG A 671 -0.26 37.36 -31.70
C ARG A 671 -0.08 36.80 -30.32
N VAL A 672 0.68 35.73 -30.20
CA VAL A 672 0.96 35.04 -28.95
C VAL A 672 2.46 34.86 -28.78
N GLY A 673 2.93 35.00 -27.55
CA GLY A 673 4.29 34.75 -27.13
C GLY A 673 4.31 33.78 -25.93
N SER A 674 5.42 33.17 -25.68
CA SER A 674 5.68 32.35 -24.48
C SER A 674 6.24 33.21 -23.36
N MET A 675 5.95 32.86 -22.09
CA MET A 675 6.55 33.45 -20.89
C MET A 675 7.33 32.40 -20.14
N SER A 676 8.49 32.74 -19.60
CA SER A 676 9.29 31.90 -18.72
C SER A 676 9.91 32.75 -17.61
N ASP A 677 10.65 32.08 -16.72
CA ASP A 677 11.40 32.76 -15.63
C ASP A 677 12.52 33.71 -16.12
N ILE A 678 12.89 33.63 -17.39
CA ILE A 678 13.85 34.58 -18.00
C ILE A 678 13.15 35.72 -18.75
N GLY A 679 11.84 35.72 -18.86
CA GLY A 679 11.07 36.72 -19.58
C GLY A 679 10.32 36.14 -20.78
N PRO A 680 9.78 37.01 -21.63
CA PRO A 680 8.97 36.62 -22.77
C PRO A 680 9.85 36.18 -23.97
N SER A 681 9.28 35.27 -24.80
CA SER A 681 9.78 35.05 -26.16
C SER A 681 9.46 36.26 -27.07
N SER A 682 9.93 36.21 -28.27
CA SER A 682 9.28 36.97 -29.37
C SER A 682 7.85 36.50 -29.55
N TYR A 683 6.98 37.37 -30.07
CA TYR A 683 5.66 36.93 -30.52
C TYR A 683 5.78 36.05 -31.76
N CYS A 684 4.79 35.19 -31.98
CA CYS A 684 4.57 34.57 -33.30
C CYS A 684 4.36 35.65 -34.39
N PRO A 685 4.46 35.28 -35.66
CA PRO A 685 4.05 36.19 -36.75
C PRO A 685 2.63 36.70 -36.49
N ASP A 686 2.43 38.00 -36.76
CA ASP A 686 1.10 38.64 -36.59
C ASP A 686 0.05 37.91 -37.46
N LEU A 687 -0.99 37.47 -36.85
CA LEU A 687 -2.13 36.78 -37.46
C LEU A 687 -3.33 37.72 -37.52
N SER A 688 -4.21 37.53 -38.49
CA SER A 688 -5.39 38.35 -38.66
C SER A 688 -6.65 37.51 -38.88
N PHE A 689 -7.79 38.03 -38.48
CA PHE A 689 -9.09 37.50 -38.85
C PHE A 689 -10.13 38.63 -38.96
N THR A 690 -11.20 38.40 -39.74
CA THR A 690 -12.30 39.35 -39.88
C THR A 690 -13.57 38.69 -39.38
N THR A 691 -14.27 39.35 -38.48
CA THR A 691 -15.54 38.87 -37.92
C THR A 691 -16.65 38.93 -38.99
N GLY A 692 -17.57 37.97 -38.93
CA GLY A 692 -18.79 37.92 -39.75
C GLY A 692 -20.02 38.35 -38.96
N ASN A 693 -21.16 38.12 -39.55
CA ASN A 693 -22.46 38.33 -38.88
C ASN A 693 -23.00 37.07 -38.19
N ILE A 694 -22.24 35.98 -38.23
CA ILE A 694 -22.64 34.69 -37.63
C ILE A 694 -22.22 34.67 -36.18
N THR A 695 -23.18 34.64 -35.29
CA THR A 695 -22.98 34.58 -33.83
C THR A 695 -23.27 33.21 -33.23
N GLU A 696 -23.75 32.26 -34.05
CA GLU A 696 -24.19 30.96 -33.62
C GLU A 696 -23.33 29.83 -34.23
N LEU A 697 -22.90 28.93 -33.37
CA LEU A 697 -22.29 27.68 -33.79
C LEU A 697 -23.34 26.72 -34.34
N PRO A 698 -22.99 25.83 -35.27
CA PRO A 698 -23.86 24.71 -35.62
C PRO A 698 -24.24 23.86 -34.42
N ALA A 699 -25.37 23.18 -34.46
CA ALA A 699 -25.64 22.13 -33.50
C ALA A 699 -24.76 20.90 -33.79
N PRO A 700 -24.43 20.07 -32.77
CA PRO A 700 -23.75 18.78 -33.00
C PRO A 700 -24.59 17.92 -33.94
N PRO A 701 -23.98 17.23 -34.95
CA PRO A 701 -24.71 16.34 -35.84
C PRO A 701 -25.15 15.05 -35.11
N ALA A 702 -26.25 14.46 -35.58
CA ALA A 702 -26.64 13.13 -35.12
C ALA A 702 -25.91 12.06 -35.95
N LEU A 703 -25.33 11.07 -35.29
CA LEU A 703 -24.60 9.99 -35.95
C LEU A 703 -25.58 8.99 -36.52
N THR A 704 -25.37 8.57 -37.78
CA THR A 704 -26.29 7.65 -38.47
C THR A 704 -25.70 6.30 -38.75
N PHE A 705 -24.41 6.20 -39.11
CA PHE A 705 -23.76 4.92 -39.34
C PHE A 705 -22.25 5.05 -39.13
N PRO A 706 -21.59 4.01 -38.47
CA PRO A 706 -22.19 2.82 -37.87
C PRO A 706 -23.11 3.13 -36.68
N GLU A 707 -24.17 2.34 -36.50
CA GLU A 707 -25.09 2.50 -35.37
C GLU A 707 -24.40 2.23 -34.02
N HIS A 708 -24.91 2.84 -32.97
CA HIS A 708 -24.38 2.62 -31.65
C HIS A 708 -24.50 1.17 -31.21
N LEU A 709 -23.39 0.57 -30.74
CA LEU A 709 -23.26 -0.84 -30.36
C LEU A 709 -23.41 -1.83 -31.52
N SER A 710 -23.26 -1.40 -32.76
CA SER A 710 -23.22 -2.32 -33.91
C SER A 710 -21.97 -3.20 -33.84
N GLU A 711 -22.14 -4.49 -34.19
CA GLU A 711 -21.09 -5.49 -34.23
C GLU A 711 -20.81 -5.92 -35.67
N ASP A 712 -19.72 -6.68 -35.86
CA ASP A 712 -19.33 -7.26 -37.16
C ASP A 712 -19.16 -6.25 -38.29
N GLN A 713 -18.71 -5.05 -37.98
CA GLN A 713 -18.51 -4.01 -38.98
C GLN A 713 -17.23 -4.26 -39.79
N GLU A 714 -17.29 -3.98 -41.10
CA GLU A 714 -16.17 -4.16 -42.03
C GLU A 714 -14.95 -3.28 -41.62
N LEU A 715 -13.74 -3.72 -42.04
CA LEU A 715 -12.49 -3.02 -41.74
C LEU A 715 -12.29 -1.76 -42.62
N THR A 716 -13.12 -1.58 -43.63
CA THR A 716 -13.26 -0.35 -44.40
C THR A 716 -14.74 0.04 -44.33
N LEU A 717 -15.04 1.19 -43.73
CA LEU A 717 -16.38 1.54 -43.33
C LEU A 717 -16.69 2.96 -43.68
N ASP A 718 -17.91 3.20 -44.20
CA ASP A 718 -18.43 4.55 -44.45
C ASP A 718 -19.10 5.09 -43.17
N PHE A 719 -18.52 6.08 -42.56
CA PHE A 719 -19.14 6.81 -41.45
C PHE A 719 -20.08 7.85 -42.00
N SER A 720 -21.26 7.99 -41.42
CA SER A 720 -22.24 9.02 -41.83
C SER A 720 -22.98 9.65 -40.66
N TRP A 721 -23.40 10.88 -40.84
CA TRP A 721 -24.11 11.70 -39.89
C TRP A 721 -25.10 12.63 -40.57
N THR A 722 -25.99 13.27 -39.81
CA THR A 722 -26.99 14.17 -40.33
C THR A 722 -26.38 15.52 -40.71
N GLU A 723 -26.88 16.09 -41.77
CA GLU A 723 -26.64 17.51 -42.06
C GLU A 723 -27.20 18.39 -40.93
N THR A 724 -26.43 19.39 -40.55
CA THR A 724 -26.75 20.29 -39.44
C THR A 724 -26.89 21.74 -39.99
N ALA A 725 -27.93 22.41 -39.55
CA ALA A 725 -28.12 23.82 -39.94
C ALA A 725 -26.90 24.66 -39.51
N LEU A 726 -26.49 25.58 -40.37
CA LEU A 726 -25.31 26.44 -40.21
C LEU A 726 -23.96 25.73 -40.31
N ALA A 727 -23.90 24.41 -40.54
CA ALA A 727 -22.65 23.68 -40.73
C ALA A 727 -22.14 23.89 -42.18
N GLU A 728 -20.88 24.19 -42.32
CA GLU A 728 -20.14 24.28 -43.57
C GLU A 728 -19.14 23.13 -43.72
N LYS A 729 -18.74 22.53 -42.58
CA LYS A 729 -17.73 21.47 -42.48
C LYS A 729 -17.96 20.63 -41.25
N TYR A 730 -17.29 19.47 -41.21
CA TYR A 730 -17.37 18.50 -40.10
C TYR A 730 -15.99 17.98 -39.78
N ASN A 731 -15.80 17.62 -38.51
CA ASN A 731 -14.62 16.90 -38.05
C ASN A 731 -15.06 15.55 -37.50
N LEU A 732 -14.48 14.46 -38.03
CA LEU A 732 -14.74 13.09 -37.61
C LEU A 732 -13.55 12.57 -36.83
N GLN A 733 -13.79 12.08 -35.62
CA GLN A 733 -12.80 11.41 -34.82
C GLN A 733 -13.22 9.97 -34.55
N ILE A 734 -12.26 9.02 -34.67
CA ILE A 734 -12.45 7.60 -34.38
C ILE A 734 -11.29 7.14 -33.52
N SER A 735 -11.61 6.48 -32.39
CA SER A 735 -10.61 6.05 -31.44
C SER A 735 -11.02 4.73 -30.79
N ARG A 736 -10.05 3.91 -30.42
CA ARG A 736 -10.26 2.79 -29.48
C ARG A 736 -10.34 3.27 -28.04
N ASN A 737 -9.97 4.54 -27.81
CA ASN A 737 -10.08 5.18 -26.51
C ASN A 737 -11.37 6.06 -26.49
N PHE A 738 -12.30 5.73 -25.59
CA PHE A 738 -13.55 6.45 -25.40
C PHE A 738 -13.37 7.98 -25.22
N TRP A 739 -12.24 8.40 -24.67
CA TRP A 739 -11.97 9.81 -24.39
C TRP A 739 -11.30 10.57 -25.53
N PHE A 740 -10.96 9.88 -26.63
CA PHE A 740 -10.33 10.46 -27.79
C PHE A 740 -9.02 11.21 -27.49
N VAL A 741 -8.30 10.73 -26.49
CA VAL A 741 -6.92 11.16 -26.27
C VAL A 741 -6.06 10.50 -27.34
N ASP A 742 -5.50 11.30 -28.23
CA ASP A 742 -4.75 10.83 -29.40
C ASP A 742 -5.55 9.83 -30.25
N PRO A 743 -6.64 10.27 -30.91
CA PRO A 743 -7.50 9.41 -31.70
C PRO A 743 -6.74 8.80 -32.89
N GLU A 744 -6.98 7.52 -33.20
CA GLU A 744 -6.32 6.82 -34.31
C GLU A 744 -6.66 7.43 -35.66
N PHE A 745 -7.84 8.05 -35.80
CA PHE A 745 -8.25 8.77 -36.98
C PHE A 745 -8.88 10.11 -36.57
N ASP A 746 -8.35 11.18 -37.14
CA ASP A 746 -8.84 12.55 -36.93
C ASP A 746 -8.92 13.28 -38.28
N PHE A 747 -10.13 13.35 -38.85
CA PHE A 747 -10.36 13.96 -40.12
C PHE A 747 -10.99 15.32 -39.90
N GLN A 748 -10.33 16.34 -40.36
CA GLN A 748 -10.74 17.73 -40.21
C GLN A 748 -11.35 18.30 -41.52
N ASP A 749 -12.22 19.28 -41.40
CA ASP A 749 -12.73 20.06 -42.51
C ASP A 749 -13.47 19.27 -43.63
N LEU A 750 -14.13 18.17 -43.26
CA LEU A 750 -14.95 17.39 -44.21
C LEU A 750 -16.18 18.20 -44.63
N THR A 751 -16.44 18.32 -45.96
CA THR A 751 -17.60 19.04 -46.48
C THR A 751 -18.81 18.15 -46.76
N ALA A 752 -18.62 16.82 -46.72
CA ALA A 752 -19.70 15.86 -46.86
C ALA A 752 -20.21 15.37 -45.52
N THR A 753 -21.39 14.83 -45.45
CA THR A 753 -21.99 14.22 -44.28
C THR A 753 -21.65 12.73 -44.15
N SER A 754 -20.64 12.27 -44.87
CA SER A 754 -20.07 10.92 -44.78
C SER A 754 -18.63 10.94 -45.14
N HIS A 755 -17.87 9.94 -44.60
CA HIS A 755 -16.46 9.74 -44.89
C HIS A 755 -16.10 8.26 -44.77
N GLN A 756 -15.39 7.73 -45.79
CA GLN A 756 -14.93 6.36 -45.78
C GLN A 756 -13.60 6.26 -45.05
N VAL A 757 -13.52 5.35 -44.07
CA VAL A 757 -12.31 5.09 -43.28
C VAL A 757 -11.90 3.66 -43.54
N SER A 758 -10.62 3.47 -43.87
CA SER A 758 -9.97 2.16 -44.07
C SER A 758 -8.85 1.96 -43.06
N GLY A 759 -8.50 0.70 -42.80
CA GLY A 759 -7.40 0.37 -41.89
C GLY A 759 -7.87 0.18 -40.44
N LEU A 760 -9.16 0.02 -40.19
CA LEU A 760 -9.67 -0.42 -38.90
C LEU A 760 -9.12 -1.82 -38.60
N GLN A 761 -8.77 -2.08 -37.37
CA GLN A 761 -8.28 -3.39 -36.94
C GLN A 761 -9.44 -4.34 -36.68
N GLN A 762 -9.27 -5.62 -36.99
CA GLN A 762 -10.28 -6.65 -36.76
C GLN A 762 -10.51 -6.91 -35.27
N ASN A 763 -11.74 -7.29 -34.93
CA ASN A 763 -12.14 -7.64 -33.57
C ASN A 763 -11.87 -6.53 -32.54
N CYS A 764 -11.90 -5.28 -32.97
CA CYS A 764 -11.65 -4.11 -32.14
C CYS A 764 -12.92 -3.29 -31.93
N THR A 765 -13.08 -2.78 -30.70
CA THR A 765 -14.10 -1.81 -30.38
C THR A 765 -13.57 -0.42 -30.68
N TYR A 766 -14.31 0.35 -31.46
CA TYR A 766 -14.04 1.74 -31.76
C TYR A 766 -15.17 2.63 -31.25
N TYR A 767 -14.79 3.83 -30.87
CA TYR A 767 -15.66 4.93 -30.54
C TYR A 767 -15.52 5.98 -31.62
N TRP A 768 -16.59 6.67 -31.96
CA TRP A 768 -16.54 7.73 -32.94
C TRP A 768 -17.50 8.85 -32.62
N ARG A 769 -17.14 10.04 -33.06
CA ARG A 769 -17.88 11.26 -32.84
C ARG A 769 -17.63 12.26 -33.96
N VAL A 770 -18.58 13.19 -34.17
CA VAL A 770 -18.47 14.21 -35.18
C VAL A 770 -18.82 15.56 -34.57
N SER A 771 -18.11 16.62 -34.93
CA SER A 771 -18.51 18.00 -34.69
C SER A 771 -18.79 18.69 -36.00
N ALA A 772 -19.72 19.62 -35.99
CA ALA A 772 -20.05 20.48 -37.13
C ALA A 772 -19.34 21.83 -36.95
N GLY A 773 -18.82 22.38 -38.02
CA GLY A 773 -18.13 23.67 -38.03
C GLY A 773 -18.69 24.65 -39.02
N ASN A 774 -18.59 25.91 -38.70
CA ASN A 774 -18.79 27.04 -39.64
C ASN A 774 -17.71 28.09 -39.34
N VAL A 775 -17.85 29.25 -39.96
CA VAL A 775 -16.91 30.35 -39.69
C VAL A 775 -16.91 30.85 -38.24
N ALA A 776 -17.94 30.56 -37.48
CA ALA A 776 -18.01 30.86 -36.04
C ALA A 776 -17.23 29.92 -35.16
N GLY A 777 -16.84 28.75 -35.66
CA GLY A 777 -16.13 27.68 -34.93
C GLY A 777 -16.82 26.36 -35.06
N HIS A 778 -16.46 25.42 -34.18
CA HIS A 778 -17.02 24.07 -34.13
C HIS A 778 -18.04 23.94 -33.00
N SER A 779 -19.07 23.13 -33.25
CA SER A 779 -19.99 22.67 -32.21
C SER A 779 -19.24 21.80 -31.17
N ASN A 780 -19.86 21.51 -30.04
CA ASN A 780 -19.48 20.35 -29.28
C ASN A 780 -19.55 19.10 -30.16
N PHE A 781 -18.76 18.09 -29.85
CA PHE A 781 -18.90 16.81 -30.52
C PHE A 781 -20.29 16.21 -30.26
N SER A 782 -20.76 15.40 -31.22
CA SER A 782 -21.95 14.57 -31.08
C SER A 782 -21.89 13.68 -29.86
N GLN A 783 -22.97 12.98 -29.57
CA GLN A 783 -22.90 11.79 -28.71
C GLN A 783 -21.91 10.78 -29.31
N ILE A 784 -21.23 10.04 -28.45
CA ILE A 784 -20.27 9.07 -28.88
C ILE A 784 -20.99 7.77 -29.24
N ASN A 785 -20.82 7.31 -30.47
CA ASN A 785 -21.22 5.95 -30.87
C ASN A 785 -20.05 5.00 -30.74
N GLN A 786 -20.38 3.75 -30.42
CA GLN A 786 -19.46 2.62 -30.31
C GLN A 786 -19.86 1.58 -31.37
N PHE A 787 -18.87 0.97 -32.00
CA PHE A 787 -19.08 -0.19 -32.87
C PHE A 787 -17.91 -1.16 -32.69
N ARG A 788 -18.11 -2.40 -33.16
CA ARG A 788 -17.07 -3.41 -33.17
C ARG A 788 -16.86 -3.95 -34.57
N THR A 789 -15.62 -4.05 -34.95
CA THR A 789 -15.24 -4.61 -36.26
C THR A 789 -15.34 -6.13 -36.27
N LEU A 790 -15.61 -6.69 -37.45
CA LEU A 790 -15.76 -8.12 -37.68
C LEU A 790 -14.51 -8.89 -37.23
N PHE A 791 -14.76 -10.13 -36.83
CA PHE A 791 -13.72 -11.12 -36.61
C PHE A 791 -13.72 -12.08 -37.79
N ASN A 792 -12.74 -11.96 -38.67
CA ASN A 792 -12.58 -12.84 -39.82
C ASN A 792 -11.84 -14.11 -39.39
N SER A 793 -12.55 -15.24 -39.26
CA SER A 793 -11.98 -16.50 -38.81
C SER A 793 -11.11 -17.21 -39.89
N ASP A 794 -11.00 -16.64 -41.11
CA ASP A 794 -10.34 -17.28 -42.23
C ASP A 794 -8.89 -16.79 -42.51
N ALA A 795 -8.35 -15.95 -41.64
CA ALA A 795 -6.96 -15.51 -41.76
C ALA A 795 -6.31 -15.37 -40.36
N ASP A 796 -5.71 -16.39 -39.97
CA ASP A 796 -4.57 -16.56 -39.05
C ASP A 796 -4.84 -17.52 -37.87
N GLU A 797 -4.45 -18.76 -38.06
CA GLU A 797 -4.05 -19.66 -36.98
C GLU A 797 -2.77 -19.09 -36.34
N GLY A 798 -2.88 -18.13 -35.44
CA GLY A 798 -1.69 -17.48 -34.85
C GLY A 798 -1.85 -16.72 -33.56
N THR A 799 -3.03 -16.71 -32.91
CA THR A 799 -3.12 -16.17 -31.56
C THR A 799 -2.92 -17.28 -30.54
N THR A 800 -1.67 -17.47 -30.14
CA THR A 800 -1.39 -18.16 -28.86
C THR A 800 -2.23 -17.50 -27.77
N PRO A 801 -2.95 -18.28 -26.91
CA PRO A 801 -3.60 -17.74 -25.73
C PRO A 801 -2.61 -16.88 -24.94
N PRO A 802 -3.04 -15.80 -24.29
CA PRO A 802 -2.16 -14.99 -23.47
C PRO A 802 -1.40 -15.90 -22.50
N ALA A 803 -0.11 -15.72 -22.40
CA ALA A 803 0.76 -16.58 -21.60
C ALA A 803 0.35 -16.58 -20.12
N VAL A 804 -0.31 -15.51 -19.67
CA VAL A 804 -0.72 -15.29 -18.27
C VAL A 804 -2.09 -14.62 -18.19
N ASN A 805 -2.77 -14.79 -17.04
CA ASN A 805 -3.87 -13.91 -16.68
C ASN A 805 -3.31 -12.53 -16.33
N LEU A 806 -4.00 -11.46 -16.69
CA LEU A 806 -3.56 -10.08 -16.43
C LEU A 806 -4.78 -9.21 -16.13
N LEU A 807 -4.67 -8.34 -15.14
CA LEU A 807 -5.60 -7.25 -14.89
C LEU A 807 -4.88 -5.94 -15.14
N GLU A 808 -5.35 -5.13 -16.06
CA GLU A 808 -4.73 -3.86 -16.40
C GLU A 808 -5.20 -2.71 -15.50
N GLN A 809 -4.45 -1.60 -15.51
CA GLN A 809 -4.85 -0.40 -14.82
C GLN A 809 -6.08 0.19 -15.52
N ASN A 810 -7.12 0.52 -14.73
CA ASN A 810 -8.31 1.17 -15.28
C ASN A 810 -7.97 2.53 -15.89
N TYR A 811 -8.67 2.84 -16.95
CA TYR A 811 -8.50 4.13 -17.61
C TYR A 811 -9.87 4.75 -17.94
N PRO A 812 -10.01 6.06 -17.64
CA PRO A 812 -9.07 6.93 -16.97
C PRO A 812 -8.91 6.58 -15.47
N ASN A 813 -7.79 6.99 -14.87
CA ASN A 813 -7.58 6.96 -13.44
C ASN A 813 -6.70 8.15 -13.03
N PRO A 814 -7.21 9.16 -12.32
CA PRO A 814 -8.57 9.29 -11.76
C PRO A 814 -9.69 9.37 -12.81
N PHE A 815 -10.94 9.05 -12.42
CA PHE A 815 -12.09 9.05 -13.32
C PHE A 815 -13.33 9.73 -12.73
N ASN A 816 -14.26 10.18 -13.63
CA ASN A 816 -15.53 10.81 -13.26
C ASN A 816 -16.58 10.64 -14.38
N PRO A 817 -17.72 10.00 -14.18
CA PRO A 817 -18.01 9.01 -13.14
C PRO A 817 -17.66 7.58 -13.57
N ALA A 818 -17.19 7.36 -14.80
CA ALA A 818 -16.97 6.05 -15.40
C ALA A 818 -15.52 5.77 -15.74
N THR A 819 -15.13 4.50 -15.70
CA THR A 819 -13.80 4.02 -16.06
C THR A 819 -13.87 2.64 -16.70
N THR A 820 -12.95 2.34 -17.62
CA THR A 820 -12.81 1.02 -18.25
C THR A 820 -11.71 0.23 -17.55
N ILE A 821 -11.98 -1.04 -17.33
CA ILE A 821 -11.04 -2.01 -16.77
C ILE A 821 -10.82 -3.11 -17.80
N SER A 822 -9.59 -3.22 -18.30
CA SER A 822 -9.17 -4.25 -19.25
C SER A 822 -8.55 -5.42 -18.51
N LEU A 823 -8.80 -6.62 -18.97
CA LEU A 823 -8.20 -7.82 -18.39
C LEU A 823 -8.00 -8.91 -19.45
N SER A 824 -7.01 -9.77 -19.22
CA SER A 824 -6.76 -10.96 -20.04
C SER A 824 -6.94 -12.22 -19.20
N VAL A 825 -7.55 -13.25 -19.76
CA VAL A 825 -7.76 -14.55 -19.12
C VAL A 825 -7.11 -15.64 -19.97
N LYS A 826 -6.20 -16.40 -19.36
CA LYS A 826 -5.43 -17.44 -20.03
C LYS A 826 -6.28 -18.67 -20.39
N ASP A 827 -7.14 -19.08 -19.49
CA ASP A 827 -7.96 -20.29 -19.65
C ASP A 827 -9.45 -19.93 -19.62
N LEU A 828 -10.10 -20.06 -20.78
CA LEU A 828 -11.52 -19.77 -20.96
C LEU A 828 -12.44 -20.83 -20.32
N ASN A 829 -11.90 -21.97 -19.89
CA ASN A 829 -12.66 -23.03 -19.23
C ASN A 829 -12.73 -22.83 -17.71
N LEU A 830 -12.11 -21.78 -17.17
CA LEU A 830 -12.19 -21.41 -15.76
C LEU A 830 -13.10 -20.20 -15.59
N PRO A 831 -13.98 -20.20 -14.59
CA PRO A 831 -14.79 -19.03 -14.30
C PRO A 831 -13.91 -17.88 -13.82
N ALA A 832 -14.24 -16.66 -14.27
CA ALA A 832 -13.58 -15.45 -13.83
C ALA A 832 -14.57 -14.51 -13.14
N THR A 833 -14.07 -13.70 -12.21
CA THR A 833 -14.84 -12.63 -11.56
C THR A 833 -14.03 -11.35 -11.53
N LEU A 834 -14.66 -10.23 -11.86
CA LEU A 834 -14.13 -8.88 -11.64
C LEU A 834 -15.04 -8.14 -10.68
N GLN A 835 -14.52 -7.77 -9.53
CA GLN A 835 -15.28 -7.15 -8.45
C GLN A 835 -14.60 -5.87 -7.97
N ILE A 836 -15.40 -4.90 -7.54
CA ILE A 836 -14.97 -3.59 -7.03
C ILE A 836 -15.25 -3.52 -5.55
N PHE A 837 -14.29 -3.03 -4.80
CA PHE A 837 -14.33 -2.92 -3.35
C PHE A 837 -14.03 -1.47 -2.92
N ASP A 838 -14.57 -1.05 -1.80
CA ASP A 838 -14.17 0.18 -1.12
C ASP A 838 -12.89 -0.02 -0.30
N LEU A 839 -12.36 1.04 0.31
CA LEU A 839 -11.16 0.99 1.16
C LEU A 839 -11.27 0.07 2.38
N ARG A 840 -12.50 -0.26 2.79
CA ARG A 840 -12.77 -1.17 3.91
C ARG A 840 -12.93 -2.63 3.44
N GLY A 841 -12.63 -2.91 2.18
CA GLY A 841 -12.76 -4.23 1.59
C GLY A 841 -14.20 -4.68 1.33
N ARG A 842 -15.20 -3.81 1.49
CA ARG A 842 -16.60 -4.16 1.23
C ARG A 842 -16.85 -4.17 -0.27
N LEU A 843 -17.53 -5.21 -0.74
CA LEU A 843 -17.93 -5.32 -2.14
C LEU A 843 -18.89 -4.17 -2.52
N VAL A 844 -18.52 -3.42 -3.53
CA VAL A 844 -19.27 -2.29 -4.10
C VAL A 844 -20.05 -2.72 -5.33
N ARG A 845 -19.36 -3.41 -6.25
CA ARG A 845 -19.93 -3.87 -7.53
C ARG A 845 -19.27 -5.13 -8.03
N THR A 846 -20.06 -6.05 -8.59
CA THR A 846 -19.55 -7.14 -9.41
C THR A 846 -19.75 -6.76 -10.88
N LEU A 847 -18.65 -6.49 -11.60
CA LEU A 847 -18.70 -6.12 -13.01
C LEU A 847 -18.79 -7.35 -13.92
N PHE A 848 -18.16 -8.45 -13.51
CA PHE A 848 -18.19 -9.69 -14.24
C PHE A 848 -18.14 -10.89 -13.29
N ALA A 849 -18.95 -11.91 -13.59
CA ALA A 849 -18.90 -13.20 -12.91
C ALA A 849 -19.45 -14.30 -13.84
N GLY A 850 -18.59 -15.20 -14.30
CA GLY A 850 -18.95 -16.28 -15.18
C GLY A 850 -17.80 -16.81 -16.02
N MET A 851 -18.12 -17.61 -17.03
CA MET A 851 -17.14 -18.08 -18.01
C MET A 851 -16.79 -16.94 -18.96
N PRO A 852 -15.49 -16.61 -19.17
CA PRO A 852 -15.09 -15.56 -20.09
C PRO A 852 -15.45 -15.94 -21.54
N ALA A 853 -16.03 -15.01 -22.29
CA ALA A 853 -16.36 -15.22 -23.71
C ALA A 853 -15.15 -15.10 -24.64
N GLY A 854 -14.02 -14.63 -24.13
CA GLY A 854 -12.76 -14.46 -24.89
C GLY A 854 -11.59 -14.20 -23.95
N HIS A 855 -10.37 -14.27 -24.48
CA HIS A 855 -9.14 -14.09 -23.71
C HIS A 855 -8.94 -12.66 -23.20
N GLN A 856 -9.57 -11.66 -23.80
CA GLN A 856 -9.52 -10.26 -23.35
C GLN A 856 -10.94 -9.76 -23.08
N LEU A 857 -11.11 -9.03 -21.99
CA LEU A 857 -12.37 -8.40 -21.59
C LEU A 857 -12.12 -6.95 -21.19
N ASN A 858 -13.00 -6.07 -21.68
CA ASN A 858 -13.03 -4.66 -21.30
C ASN A 858 -14.37 -4.37 -20.62
N LEU A 859 -14.34 -3.96 -19.37
CA LEU A 859 -15.51 -3.79 -18.54
C LEU A 859 -15.58 -2.35 -18.01
N VAL A 860 -16.73 -1.73 -18.12
CA VAL A 860 -16.92 -0.35 -17.68
C VAL A 860 -17.58 -0.32 -16.30
N TRP A 861 -17.00 0.43 -15.39
CA TRP A 861 -17.66 0.80 -14.14
C TRP A 861 -18.17 2.23 -14.20
N ASP A 862 -19.46 2.41 -13.98
CA ASP A 862 -20.20 3.68 -14.02
C ASP A 862 -20.21 4.43 -12.67
N GLY A 863 -19.35 4.05 -11.73
CA GLY A 863 -19.30 4.65 -10.40
C GLY A 863 -20.48 4.33 -9.50
N LYS A 864 -21.24 3.23 -9.77
CA LYS A 864 -22.40 2.84 -8.98
C LYS A 864 -22.21 1.47 -8.32
N THR A 865 -22.91 1.28 -7.21
CA THR A 865 -23.03 -0.02 -6.53
C THR A 865 -23.90 -1.01 -7.31
N ASP A 866 -23.91 -2.30 -6.91
CA ASP A 866 -24.83 -3.30 -7.44
C ASP A 866 -26.33 -2.92 -7.30
N ARG A 867 -26.65 -2.02 -6.38
CA ARG A 867 -28.00 -1.50 -6.16
C ARG A 867 -28.30 -0.20 -6.93
N GLY A 868 -27.40 0.22 -7.83
CA GLY A 868 -27.53 1.44 -8.64
C GLY A 868 -27.31 2.74 -7.90
N GLN A 869 -26.84 2.70 -6.64
CA GLN A 869 -26.51 3.91 -5.88
C GLN A 869 -25.16 4.45 -6.32
N THR A 870 -25.06 5.77 -6.52
CA THR A 870 -23.81 6.43 -6.88
C THR A 870 -22.81 6.40 -5.71
N CYS A 871 -21.62 5.96 -6.00
CA CYS A 871 -20.51 5.90 -5.04
C CYS A 871 -19.95 7.31 -4.74
N ALA A 872 -19.30 7.48 -3.59
CA ALA A 872 -18.64 8.72 -3.20
C ALA A 872 -17.30 8.87 -3.94
N SER A 873 -16.78 10.10 -4.07
CA SER A 873 -15.39 10.32 -4.46
C SER A 873 -14.46 9.62 -3.48
N GLY A 874 -13.42 8.98 -4.00
CA GLY A 874 -12.48 8.24 -3.15
C GLY A 874 -11.72 7.16 -3.90
N ILE A 875 -10.96 6.40 -3.14
CA ILE A 875 -10.20 5.26 -3.65
C ILE A 875 -11.06 4.00 -3.60
N TYR A 876 -10.99 3.23 -4.66
CA TYR A 876 -11.61 1.92 -4.80
C TYR A 876 -10.57 0.91 -5.29
N HIS A 877 -10.78 -0.36 -4.98
CA HIS A 877 -9.99 -1.47 -5.50
C HIS A 877 -10.84 -2.34 -6.39
N TYR A 878 -10.27 -2.85 -7.46
CA TYR A 878 -10.93 -3.86 -8.28
C TYR A 878 -10.05 -5.09 -8.39
N ARG A 879 -10.69 -6.25 -8.36
CA ARG A 879 -10.03 -7.55 -8.25
C ARG A 879 -10.54 -8.52 -9.29
N LEU A 880 -9.60 -9.05 -10.07
CA LEU A 880 -9.83 -10.19 -10.96
C LEU A 880 -9.48 -11.49 -10.24
N ARG A 881 -10.35 -12.47 -10.35
CA ARG A 881 -10.09 -13.88 -10.01
C ARG A 881 -10.40 -14.77 -11.20
N SER A 882 -9.51 -15.73 -11.51
CA SER A 882 -9.72 -16.75 -12.55
C SER A 882 -8.93 -18.00 -12.16
N GLY A 883 -9.61 -19.05 -11.70
CA GLY A 883 -8.96 -20.18 -11.02
C GLY A 883 -8.21 -19.72 -9.79
N ASP A 884 -6.94 -20.12 -9.67
CA ASP A 884 -6.05 -19.72 -8.57
C ASP A 884 -5.46 -18.32 -8.75
N PHE A 885 -5.65 -17.69 -9.92
CA PHE A 885 -5.13 -16.35 -10.17
C PHE A 885 -6.00 -15.29 -9.50
N VAL A 886 -5.35 -14.41 -8.74
CA VAL A 886 -5.97 -13.23 -8.13
C VAL A 886 -5.06 -12.03 -8.33
N GLN A 887 -5.59 -10.97 -8.93
CA GLN A 887 -4.89 -9.70 -9.04
C GLN A 887 -5.82 -8.55 -8.63
N THR A 888 -5.30 -7.59 -7.87
CA THR A 888 -6.06 -6.42 -7.42
C THR A 888 -5.33 -5.15 -7.85
N ARG A 889 -6.09 -4.15 -8.30
CA ARG A 889 -5.58 -2.82 -8.63
C ARG A 889 -6.40 -1.72 -7.96
N LYS A 890 -5.81 -0.55 -7.84
CA LYS A 890 -6.40 0.63 -7.24
C LYS A 890 -6.92 1.58 -8.32
N MET A 891 -8.02 2.26 -8.04
CA MET A 891 -8.56 3.34 -8.87
C MET A 891 -9.07 4.51 -8.01
N ILE A 892 -9.09 5.69 -8.59
CA ILE A 892 -9.49 6.92 -7.90
C ILE A 892 -10.70 7.51 -8.64
N MET A 893 -11.81 7.63 -7.93
CA MET A 893 -13.02 8.27 -8.43
C MET A 893 -13.07 9.72 -7.94
N LEU A 894 -13.25 10.65 -8.85
CA LEU A 894 -13.50 12.06 -8.57
C LEU A 894 -14.95 12.40 -8.94
N LYS A 895 -15.56 13.33 -8.23
CA LYS A 895 -16.87 13.91 -8.60
C LYS A 895 -16.72 15.34 -9.03
#